data_0cdb5bcde83c2673fc289d55b46d4d19
#
_entry.id   0cdb5bcde83c2673fc289d55b46d4d19
#
_cell.length_a   1.000
_cell.length_b   1.000
_cell.length_c   1.000
_cell.angle_alpha   90.00
_cell.angle_beta   90.00
_cell.angle_gamma   90.00
#
_symmetry.space_group_name_H-M   'P 1'
#
loop_
_entity.id
_entity.type
_entity.pdbx_description
1 polymer ?
#
loop_
_entity_poly.entity_id
_entity_poly.type
_entity_poly.pdbx_seq_one_letter_code
_entity_poly.pdbx_strand_id
1 'polypeptide(L)'
;MKTYYLAAALCLTLVGCSSTSKTTETPIQPDPAWTSGQLENGLTYHVYPDHEESVSVRLVVHAGSFQETDQQEGYAHFLEHMAFNGSKNFSQNDVIRLFEDAGASFGADINAYTSYQETVYQLDLPDNVQLQSALTWMRDIGDALDLSSSEVEKEKGVILGEFRYARLDDKPFAEQFLDHFIEGGQYEGQDALGTKESVLSATSQGLNNFYQTWYQPQNVEVIVSGDIDTKTVIPLIEQKFSDWQRGQTPKPVKQRITTFNEGDYIEYAESEAPSISLMINRGASAVDTRAQQHQLWLDETAQQLIRQRLNTKFNDAALPTQWISSKHYSMEYQRYSLVDVGFPVGAREVTQKELIATLASLRDYGVSENEIISEQHYYQDLLDNVEIDWDNMDSVQHANQKATALVNEQIVQSQRDYEASLEEFVANLDLDVINANIMALLSSDYFVVVGMNESEDKVAVTQAIESLKATYSEKGAKPLFSVTSSAFAVPSSQGDIELVEQMYVDPYVQKWTLSNGIDMWYMRDYLAGDDIGIYYTSLGGKAALDPKLYPASELALAAIGRSGVGSFSGTELDAHLDREDIQVYPFIDFTHHGVEFKLTSNGLAETFAALNAIVTSVKVSPEQLEAVKQEFIQNRDSYLASPTGQFGYAMNQNTYQADSDHVLLDSKSVKTVSVEEIKSVHQQLFGQFRNNQLVIVGDIDPSELKPLVRQYLASIPLEKAVVPDFNVAYKQPSKARIDLSVNTANSTEYMLRVIAEPSEQTGIVRGQTAKDIFMEDMLQRLLVTRLDAYIREDLSLDYSPYAYCVSQDGDTSHDWFIGALIDPKNADKIEVAIDKVIGDLLKGVSNDEIRAAGKQLEADFTPLDTSVVDQAWFVSRYLLHDYGVEALFNVKATVNSISREDMNQLVQRIFGENSRKVKNIMRPKA
;
A
#
# COMPACT_ATOMS: atom_id res chain seq x y z
N MET A 1 -23.57 46.59 -81.64
CA MET A 1 -24.94 46.00 -81.56
C MET A 1 -24.83 44.77 -80.64
N LYS A 2 -25.60 44.85 -79.57
CA LYS A 2 -25.93 43.74 -78.57
C LYS A 2 -24.82 43.17 -77.78
N THR A 3 -24.68 43.76 -76.66
CA THR A 3 -24.28 43.28 -75.32
C THR A 3 -24.92 41.99 -74.91
N TYR A 4 -24.12 41.05 -74.32
CA TYR A 4 -24.60 40.00 -73.42
C TYR A 4 -23.72 40.04 -72.19
N TYR A 5 -24.33 40.36 -71.04
CA TYR A 5 -23.76 40.24 -69.70
C TYR A 5 -23.81 38.79 -69.30
N LEU A 6 -22.64 38.22 -68.93
CA LEU A 6 -22.58 36.96 -68.22
C LEU A 6 -22.19 37.33 -66.78
N ALA A 7 -23.13 37.13 -65.85
CA ALA A 7 -22.95 37.25 -64.47
C ALA A 7 -22.18 35.98 -63.95
N ALA A 8 -20.94 36.13 -63.62
CA ALA A 8 -20.22 35.09 -62.89
C ALA A 8 -20.51 35.22 -61.40
N ALA A 9 -21.31 34.30 -60.86
CA ALA A 9 -21.49 34.14 -59.42
C ALA A 9 -20.16 33.61 -58.79
N LEU A 10 -19.49 34.45 -58.04
CA LEU A 10 -18.34 34.06 -57.22
C LEU A 10 -18.85 33.35 -55.96
N CYS A 11 -18.94 31.99 -56.00
CA CYS A 11 -19.01 31.21 -54.76
C CYS A 11 -17.70 31.31 -54.02
N LEU A 12 -17.65 32.16 -53.01
CA LEU A 12 -16.62 32.14 -51.98
C LEU A 12 -16.90 30.91 -51.10
N THR A 13 -16.28 29.78 -51.40
CA THR A 13 -16.08 28.72 -50.43
C THR A 13 -15.11 29.21 -49.39
N LEU A 14 -15.62 29.59 -48.23
CA LEU A 14 -14.84 29.68 -47.01
C LEU A 14 -14.32 28.26 -46.72
N VAL A 15 -13.14 27.95 -47.21
CA VAL A 15 -12.34 26.87 -46.69
C VAL A 15 -11.86 27.39 -45.33
N GLY A 16 -12.59 27.07 -44.29
CA GLY A 16 -12.08 27.12 -42.92
C GLY A 16 -10.83 26.23 -42.91
N CYS A 17 -9.66 26.82 -42.89
CA CYS A 17 -8.49 26.13 -42.41
C CYS A 17 -8.71 25.90 -40.92
N SER A 18 -9.35 24.78 -40.57
CA SER A 18 -9.02 24.12 -39.34
C SER A 18 -7.56 23.71 -39.49
N SER A 19 -6.67 24.51 -38.95
CA SER A 19 -5.34 24.07 -38.63
C SER A 19 -5.49 23.00 -37.58
N THR A 20 -5.81 21.77 -37.99
CA THR A 20 -5.32 20.64 -37.26
C THR A 20 -3.80 20.78 -37.30
N SER A 21 -3.21 21.39 -36.29
CA SER A 21 -1.82 21.15 -35.96
C SER A 21 -1.73 19.62 -35.94
N LYS A 22 -1.09 19.00 -36.88
CA LYS A 22 -0.48 17.72 -36.68
C LYS A 22 0.48 17.98 -35.52
N THR A 23 0.06 17.73 -34.30
CA THR A 23 0.97 17.40 -33.23
C THR A 23 1.78 16.25 -33.81
N THR A 24 2.97 16.53 -34.29
CA THR A 24 3.96 15.51 -34.59
C THR A 24 4.07 14.75 -33.30
N GLU A 25 3.74 13.45 -33.33
CA GLU A 25 3.89 12.59 -32.18
C GLU A 25 5.35 12.65 -31.73
N THR A 26 5.64 13.49 -30.74
CA THR A 26 7.00 13.66 -30.22
C THR A 26 7.30 12.41 -29.41
N PRO A 27 8.28 11.59 -29.83
CA PRO A 27 8.63 10.38 -29.07
C PRO A 27 9.21 10.76 -27.71
N ILE A 28 8.90 9.98 -26.69
CA ILE A 28 9.57 10.06 -25.39
C ILE A 28 11.07 9.86 -25.57
N GLN A 29 11.88 10.71 -24.93
CA GLN A 29 13.33 10.66 -25.03
C GLN A 29 13.91 9.81 -23.91
N PRO A 30 14.80 8.84 -24.24
CA PRO A 30 15.42 7.98 -23.25
C PRO A 30 16.34 8.77 -22.32
N ASP A 31 16.43 8.30 -21.08
CA ASP A 31 17.34 8.86 -20.10
C ASP A 31 18.80 8.53 -20.47
N PRO A 32 19.65 9.56 -20.74
CA PRO A 32 21.03 9.39 -21.11
C PRO A 32 21.93 8.95 -19.93
N ALA A 33 21.47 8.98 -18.69
CA ALA A 33 22.22 8.50 -17.53
C ALA A 33 22.39 6.98 -17.55
N TRP A 34 21.45 6.25 -18.18
CA TRP A 34 21.58 4.83 -18.40
C TRP A 34 22.69 4.50 -19.42
N THR A 35 23.69 3.76 -18.96
CA THR A 35 24.70 3.17 -19.85
C THR A 35 24.29 1.74 -20.18
N SER A 36 23.88 1.48 -21.42
CA SER A 36 23.47 0.15 -21.89
C SER A 36 24.46 -0.42 -22.88
N GLY A 37 24.67 -1.74 -22.83
CA GLY A 37 25.53 -2.45 -23.77
C GLY A 37 25.15 -3.90 -23.91
N GLN A 38 25.78 -4.60 -24.90
CA GLN A 38 25.55 -6.00 -25.13
C GLN A 38 26.88 -6.74 -25.23
N LEU A 39 27.00 -7.85 -24.52
CA LEU A 39 28.16 -8.75 -24.61
C LEU A 39 28.15 -9.59 -25.91
N GLU A 40 29.29 -10.13 -26.30
CA GLU A 40 29.42 -10.98 -27.52
C GLU A 40 28.49 -12.21 -27.49
N ASN A 41 28.17 -12.72 -26.29
CA ASN A 41 27.25 -13.84 -26.13
C ASN A 41 25.77 -13.44 -26.22
N GLY A 42 25.49 -12.15 -26.34
CA GLY A 42 24.14 -11.62 -26.53
C GLY A 42 23.44 -11.10 -25.26
N LEU A 43 24.03 -11.26 -24.07
CA LEU A 43 23.51 -10.67 -22.83
C LEU A 43 23.53 -9.15 -22.93
N THR A 44 22.43 -8.51 -22.54
CA THR A 44 22.32 -7.05 -22.46
C THR A 44 22.50 -6.60 -21.01
N TYR A 45 23.15 -5.47 -20.80
CA TYR A 45 23.29 -4.88 -19.48
C TYR A 45 22.90 -3.40 -19.48
N HIS A 46 22.46 -2.93 -18.33
CA HIS A 46 22.05 -1.56 -18.06
C HIS A 46 22.64 -1.10 -16.74
N VAL A 47 23.34 0.02 -16.73
CA VAL A 47 24.03 0.55 -15.56
C VAL A 47 23.63 1.99 -15.34
N TYR A 48 23.17 2.32 -14.15
CA TYR A 48 22.82 3.66 -13.69
C TYR A 48 23.64 4.02 -12.46
N PRO A 49 24.68 4.87 -12.59
CA PRO A 49 25.42 5.35 -11.42
C PRO A 49 24.61 6.43 -10.71
N ASP A 50 24.46 6.27 -9.43
CA ASP A 50 23.84 7.21 -8.52
C ASP A 50 24.80 7.55 -7.38
N HIS A 51 24.48 8.57 -6.59
CA HIS A 51 25.33 9.06 -5.50
C HIS A 51 24.92 8.55 -4.13
N GLU A 52 23.83 7.82 -4.04
CA GLU A 52 23.38 7.18 -2.81
C GLU A 52 24.21 5.94 -2.47
N GLU A 53 24.30 5.57 -1.18
CA GLU A 53 25.14 4.44 -0.73
C GLU A 53 24.58 3.08 -1.18
N SER A 54 23.28 2.98 -1.48
CA SER A 54 22.60 1.73 -1.84
C SER A 54 22.94 1.26 -3.26
N VAL A 55 22.80 -0.06 -3.50
CA VAL A 55 22.99 -0.66 -4.82
C VAL A 55 21.91 -1.70 -5.09
N SER A 56 21.25 -1.57 -6.22
CA SER A 56 20.20 -2.49 -6.68
C SER A 56 20.63 -3.27 -7.91
N VAL A 57 20.34 -4.57 -7.92
CA VAL A 57 20.65 -5.48 -9.04
C VAL A 57 19.37 -6.21 -9.45
N ARG A 58 19.10 -6.23 -10.77
CA ARG A 58 18.01 -7.06 -11.35
C ARG A 58 18.56 -7.97 -12.42
N LEU A 59 18.02 -9.20 -12.49
CA LEU A 59 18.21 -10.11 -13.60
C LEU A 59 16.84 -10.36 -14.24
N VAL A 60 16.62 -9.84 -15.43
CA VAL A 60 15.40 -10.02 -16.19
C VAL A 60 15.60 -11.15 -17.18
N VAL A 61 14.86 -12.24 -17.02
CA VAL A 61 14.83 -13.38 -17.94
C VAL A 61 13.55 -13.29 -18.76
N HIS A 62 13.64 -13.15 -20.08
CA HIS A 62 12.49 -13.09 -20.98
C HIS A 62 11.88 -14.48 -21.20
N ALA A 63 11.44 -15.11 -20.13
CA ALA A 63 10.71 -16.36 -20.12
C ALA A 63 9.80 -16.42 -18.89
N GLY A 64 8.56 -16.76 -19.11
CA GLY A 64 7.51 -16.92 -18.10
C GLY A 64 6.57 -18.06 -18.52
N SER A 65 5.31 -18.04 -18.06
CA SER A 65 4.37 -19.13 -18.33
C SER A 65 4.03 -19.31 -19.81
N PHE A 66 4.09 -18.27 -20.66
CA PHE A 66 3.90 -18.40 -22.11
C PHE A 66 4.99 -19.22 -22.83
N GLN A 67 6.11 -19.47 -22.20
CA GLN A 67 7.16 -20.31 -22.73
C GLN A 67 7.04 -21.78 -22.31
N GLU A 68 6.02 -22.10 -21.51
CA GLU A 68 5.73 -23.45 -21.05
C GLU A 68 4.90 -24.23 -22.07
N THR A 69 4.98 -25.52 -22.00
CA THR A 69 4.07 -26.46 -22.68
C THR A 69 3.05 -26.95 -21.66
N ASP A 70 1.93 -27.53 -22.13
CA ASP A 70 0.88 -28.12 -21.27
C ASP A 70 1.42 -29.12 -20.21
N GLN A 71 2.66 -29.62 -20.37
CA GLN A 71 3.33 -30.54 -19.44
C GLN A 71 4.31 -29.81 -18.51
N GLN A 72 4.49 -28.53 -18.70
CA GLN A 72 5.46 -27.69 -17.98
C GLN A 72 4.78 -26.54 -17.21
N GLU A 73 3.46 -26.57 -17.07
CA GLU A 73 2.72 -25.52 -16.34
C GLU A 73 3.36 -25.28 -14.97
N GLY A 74 3.76 -24.03 -14.70
CA GLY A 74 4.41 -23.60 -13.48
C GLY A 74 5.93 -23.85 -13.43
N TYR A 75 6.60 -24.26 -14.52
CA TYR A 75 8.03 -24.53 -14.49
C TYR A 75 8.89 -23.27 -14.43
N ALA A 76 8.42 -22.16 -15.01
CA ALA A 76 9.10 -20.86 -14.89
C ALA A 76 9.16 -20.42 -13.44
N HIS A 77 8.03 -20.46 -12.76
CA HIS A 77 7.92 -20.14 -11.34
C HIS A 77 8.68 -21.15 -10.45
N PHE A 78 8.63 -22.42 -10.78
CA PHE A 78 9.42 -23.42 -10.06
C PHE A 78 10.92 -23.14 -10.13
N LEU A 79 11.42 -22.68 -11.29
CA LEU A 79 12.83 -22.29 -11.43
C LEU A 79 13.16 -21.02 -10.65
N GLU A 80 12.21 -20.11 -10.52
CA GLU A 80 12.35 -18.94 -9.67
C GLU A 80 12.65 -19.36 -8.23
N HIS A 81 11.87 -20.27 -7.66
CA HIS A 81 12.11 -20.84 -6.33
C HIS A 81 13.49 -21.51 -6.22
N MET A 82 13.88 -22.28 -7.24
CA MET A 82 15.15 -22.98 -7.24
C MET A 82 16.36 -22.05 -7.20
N ALA A 83 16.21 -20.77 -7.57
CA ALA A 83 17.28 -19.78 -7.49
C ALA A 83 17.77 -19.52 -6.06
N PHE A 84 16.92 -19.79 -5.08
CA PHE A 84 17.20 -19.60 -3.65
C PHE A 84 17.68 -20.90 -2.96
N ASN A 85 17.50 -22.07 -3.63
CA ASN A 85 17.80 -23.37 -3.04
C ASN A 85 19.25 -23.85 -3.21
N GLY A 86 20.04 -23.12 -3.99
CA GLY A 86 21.44 -23.38 -4.15
C GLY A 86 21.92 -23.32 -5.60
N SER A 87 23.21 -23.09 -5.75
CA SER A 87 23.87 -22.93 -7.03
C SER A 87 25.32 -23.41 -6.94
N LYS A 88 26.06 -23.26 -8.03
CA LYS A 88 27.48 -23.63 -8.11
C LYS A 88 28.35 -22.94 -7.04
N ASN A 89 28.13 -21.67 -6.77
CA ASN A 89 28.98 -20.88 -5.87
C ASN A 89 28.37 -20.70 -4.48
N PHE A 90 27.08 -20.95 -4.33
CA PHE A 90 26.34 -20.78 -3.08
C PHE A 90 25.60 -22.08 -2.77
N SER A 91 25.86 -22.68 -1.62
CA SER A 91 25.06 -23.81 -1.16
C SER A 91 23.71 -23.32 -0.65
N GLN A 92 22.79 -24.25 -0.38
CA GLN A 92 21.47 -23.93 0.11
C GLN A 92 21.51 -22.94 1.27
N ASN A 93 20.72 -21.88 1.19
CA ASN A 93 20.59 -20.81 2.19
C ASN A 93 21.86 -19.94 2.41
N ASP A 94 23.01 -20.28 1.82
CA ASP A 94 24.23 -19.47 1.99
C ASP A 94 24.09 -18.11 1.31
N VAL A 95 23.37 -18.03 0.19
CA VAL A 95 23.15 -16.76 -0.53
C VAL A 95 22.25 -15.83 0.27
N ILE A 96 21.17 -16.35 0.83
CA ILE A 96 20.23 -15.56 1.66
C ILE A 96 20.99 -15.01 2.87
N ARG A 97 21.66 -15.87 3.63
CA ARG A 97 22.46 -15.46 4.79
C ARG A 97 23.53 -14.44 4.45
N LEU A 98 24.20 -14.58 3.31
CA LEU A 98 25.24 -13.63 2.90
C LEU A 98 24.68 -12.20 2.78
N PHE A 99 23.51 -12.07 2.18
CA PHE A 99 22.90 -10.77 1.97
C PHE A 99 22.13 -10.27 3.19
N GLU A 100 21.53 -11.13 4.00
CA GLU A 100 20.99 -10.76 5.31
C GLU A 100 22.08 -10.27 6.26
N ASP A 101 23.26 -10.91 6.27
CA ASP A 101 24.44 -10.43 7.02
C ASP A 101 24.96 -9.07 6.52
N ALA A 102 24.66 -8.72 5.26
CA ALA A 102 24.94 -7.39 4.71
C ALA A 102 23.86 -6.35 5.05
N GLY A 103 22.66 -6.78 5.48
CA GLY A 103 21.54 -5.89 5.86
C GLY A 103 20.31 -6.02 4.99
N ALA A 104 20.34 -6.80 3.91
CA ALA A 104 19.17 -7.07 3.09
C ALA A 104 18.19 -8.03 3.80
N SER A 105 16.91 -7.91 3.49
CA SER A 105 15.83 -8.75 4.06
C SER A 105 15.25 -9.67 3.00
N PHE A 106 15.12 -10.97 3.32
CA PHE A 106 14.45 -11.90 2.40
C PHE A 106 12.96 -11.57 2.28
N GLY A 107 12.46 -11.58 1.05
CA GLY A 107 11.08 -11.21 0.71
C GLY A 107 10.87 -9.73 0.39
N ALA A 108 11.69 -8.83 0.96
CA ALA A 108 11.70 -7.41 0.61
C ALA A 108 12.82 -7.09 -0.39
N ASP A 109 14.08 -7.24 0.04
CA ASP A 109 15.25 -6.84 -0.72
C ASP A 109 15.82 -7.98 -1.58
N ILE A 110 15.62 -9.22 -1.14
CA ILE A 110 16.00 -10.45 -1.87
C ILE A 110 14.71 -11.12 -2.28
N ASN A 111 14.32 -10.97 -3.54
CA ASN A 111 13.04 -11.45 -4.03
C ASN A 111 13.09 -11.82 -5.52
N ALA A 112 11.99 -12.39 -6.04
CA ALA A 112 11.79 -12.61 -7.45
C ALA A 112 10.29 -12.69 -7.78
N TYR A 113 9.94 -12.60 -9.04
CA TYR A 113 8.59 -12.89 -9.50
C TYR A 113 8.60 -13.48 -10.90
N THR A 114 7.57 -14.26 -11.20
CA THR A 114 7.30 -14.82 -12.52
C THR A 114 5.96 -14.31 -13.03
N SER A 115 5.94 -13.85 -14.29
CA SER A 115 4.72 -13.48 -14.99
C SER A 115 4.47 -14.34 -16.23
N TYR A 116 3.62 -13.88 -17.11
CA TYR A 116 3.35 -14.57 -18.37
C TYR A 116 4.56 -14.63 -19.30
N GLN A 117 5.42 -13.61 -19.32
CA GLN A 117 6.46 -13.45 -20.33
C GLN A 117 7.87 -13.25 -19.78
N GLU A 118 8.03 -13.11 -18.49
CA GLU A 118 9.33 -12.92 -17.82
C GLU A 118 9.38 -13.53 -16.43
N THR A 119 10.60 -13.75 -15.97
CA THR A 119 10.98 -13.98 -14.58
C THR A 119 12.03 -12.95 -14.20
N VAL A 120 11.82 -12.23 -13.11
CA VAL A 120 12.71 -11.17 -12.64
C VAL A 120 13.21 -11.50 -11.25
N TYR A 121 14.54 -11.50 -11.09
CA TYR A 121 15.22 -11.65 -9.80
C TYR A 121 15.74 -10.30 -9.34
N GLN A 122 15.55 -9.99 -8.07
CA GLN A 122 15.95 -8.72 -7.47
C GLN A 122 16.83 -8.93 -6.25
N LEU A 123 17.76 -7.99 -6.09
CA LEU A 123 18.58 -7.86 -4.91
C LEU A 123 18.89 -6.40 -4.66
N ASP A 124 18.45 -5.89 -3.51
CA ASP A 124 18.70 -4.54 -3.05
C ASP A 124 19.67 -4.59 -1.86
N LEU A 125 20.77 -3.87 -1.96
CA LEU A 125 21.86 -3.89 -1.00
C LEU A 125 22.02 -2.48 -0.39
N PRO A 126 22.26 -2.37 0.92
CA PRO A 126 22.45 -1.08 1.56
C PRO A 126 23.76 -0.38 1.15
N ASP A 127 24.70 -1.14 0.57
CA ASP A 127 25.97 -0.62 0.06
C ASP A 127 26.55 -1.49 -1.07
N ASN A 128 27.66 -1.06 -1.68
CA ASN A 128 28.31 -1.77 -2.79
C ASN A 128 29.29 -2.89 -2.37
N VAL A 129 29.44 -3.17 -1.08
CA VAL A 129 30.44 -4.15 -0.57
C VAL A 129 30.20 -5.54 -1.11
N GLN A 130 28.95 -5.97 -1.25
CA GLN A 130 28.59 -7.29 -1.73
C GLN A 130 28.24 -7.34 -3.24
N LEU A 131 28.43 -6.27 -4.00
CA LEU A 131 28.11 -6.21 -5.44
C LEU A 131 28.75 -7.33 -6.25
N GLN A 132 30.00 -7.69 -5.94
CA GLN A 132 30.66 -8.82 -6.62
C GLN A 132 29.98 -10.16 -6.35
N SER A 133 29.51 -10.39 -5.13
CA SER A 133 28.76 -11.58 -4.74
C SER A 133 27.39 -11.59 -5.40
N ALA A 134 26.71 -10.44 -5.41
CA ALA A 134 25.43 -10.23 -6.09
C ALA A 134 25.50 -10.62 -7.58
N LEU A 135 26.45 -10.08 -8.31
CA LEU A 135 26.65 -10.43 -9.73
C LEU A 135 27.07 -11.89 -9.93
N THR A 136 27.75 -12.51 -8.95
CA THR A 136 28.05 -13.95 -9.00
C THR A 136 26.77 -14.78 -8.83
N TRP A 137 25.89 -14.39 -7.92
CA TRP A 137 24.61 -15.07 -7.73
C TRP A 137 23.69 -14.90 -8.95
N MET A 138 23.55 -13.68 -9.49
CA MET A 138 22.79 -13.45 -10.72
C MET A 138 23.33 -14.27 -11.90
N ARG A 139 24.66 -14.45 -11.98
CA ARG A 139 25.28 -15.32 -12.96
C ARG A 139 24.96 -16.80 -12.74
N ASP A 140 24.97 -17.26 -11.48
CA ASP A 140 24.63 -18.64 -11.14
C ASP A 140 23.14 -18.93 -11.45
N ILE A 141 22.23 -17.97 -11.22
CA ILE A 141 20.83 -18.08 -11.65
C ILE A 141 20.76 -18.32 -13.16
N GLY A 142 21.63 -17.72 -13.94
CA GLY A 142 21.64 -17.85 -15.40
C GLY A 142 21.90 -19.26 -15.93
N ASP A 143 22.90 -20.01 -15.38
CA ASP A 143 23.26 -21.32 -15.92
C ASP A 143 23.86 -22.33 -14.92
N ALA A 144 23.74 -22.08 -13.63
CA ALA A 144 24.42 -22.87 -12.60
C ALA A 144 23.58 -23.21 -11.36
N LEU A 145 22.26 -23.25 -11.48
CA LEU A 145 21.34 -23.65 -10.40
C LEU A 145 21.50 -25.15 -10.04
N ASP A 146 21.35 -25.49 -8.76
CA ASP A 146 21.26 -26.89 -8.32
C ASP A 146 19.81 -27.39 -8.50
N LEU A 147 19.58 -28.08 -9.61
CA LEU A 147 18.32 -28.75 -9.93
C LEU A 147 18.36 -30.25 -9.60
N SER A 148 19.08 -30.66 -8.54
CA SER A 148 19.10 -32.05 -8.08
C SER A 148 17.70 -32.54 -7.71
N SER A 149 17.46 -33.85 -7.88
CA SER A 149 16.16 -34.46 -7.62
C SER A 149 15.73 -34.28 -6.15
N SER A 150 16.66 -34.19 -5.21
CA SER A 150 16.37 -33.97 -3.79
C SER A 150 15.83 -32.59 -3.54
N GLU A 151 16.46 -31.56 -4.11
CA GLU A 151 16.03 -30.16 -3.92
C GLU A 151 14.69 -29.89 -4.64
N VAL A 152 14.52 -30.42 -5.86
CA VAL A 152 13.23 -30.32 -6.58
C VAL A 152 12.09 -30.98 -5.79
N GLU A 153 12.29 -32.18 -5.22
CA GLU A 153 11.24 -32.84 -4.42
C GLU A 153 10.94 -32.10 -3.12
N LYS A 154 11.94 -31.46 -2.53
CA LYS A 154 11.77 -30.61 -1.35
C LYS A 154 10.94 -29.36 -1.68
N GLU A 155 11.28 -28.66 -2.76
CA GLU A 155 10.66 -27.39 -3.14
C GLU A 155 9.19 -27.53 -3.55
N LYS A 156 8.74 -28.69 -4.04
CA LYS A 156 7.31 -28.96 -4.26
C LYS A 156 6.45 -28.65 -3.02
N GLY A 157 6.98 -28.91 -1.83
CA GLY A 157 6.29 -28.64 -0.58
C GLY A 157 6.07 -27.14 -0.32
N VAL A 158 7.07 -26.32 -0.66
CA VAL A 158 7.05 -24.87 -0.53
C VAL A 158 6.06 -24.27 -1.54
N ILE A 159 6.16 -24.63 -2.82
CA ILE A 159 5.23 -24.17 -3.87
C ILE A 159 3.79 -24.56 -3.57
N LEU A 160 3.54 -25.81 -3.11
CA LEU A 160 2.21 -26.20 -2.67
C LEU A 160 1.75 -25.41 -1.42
N GLY A 161 2.69 -24.88 -0.65
CA GLY A 161 2.44 -23.90 0.40
C GLY A 161 1.85 -22.64 -0.17
N GLU A 162 2.52 -22.07 -1.17
CA GLU A 162 2.09 -20.84 -1.85
C GLU A 162 0.70 -20.97 -2.48
N PHE A 163 0.36 -22.10 -3.10
CA PHE A 163 -1.00 -22.37 -3.57
C PHE A 163 -2.07 -22.16 -2.48
N ARG A 164 -1.77 -22.40 -1.21
CA ARG A 164 -2.72 -22.18 -0.11
C ARG A 164 -2.98 -20.71 0.19
N TYR A 165 -1.97 -19.87 -0.05
CA TYR A 165 -2.12 -18.42 0.06
C TYR A 165 -2.80 -17.83 -1.18
N ALA A 166 -2.39 -18.25 -2.37
CA ALA A 166 -2.79 -17.67 -3.64
C ALA A 166 -4.14 -18.17 -4.15
N ARG A 167 -4.62 -19.35 -3.72
CA ARG A 167 -5.85 -19.97 -4.23
C ARG A 167 -6.81 -20.31 -3.11
N LEU A 168 -7.82 -19.46 -2.93
CA LEU A 168 -8.90 -19.69 -1.98
C LEU A 168 -10.00 -20.54 -2.63
N ASP A 169 -10.67 -21.39 -1.84
CA ASP A 169 -11.82 -22.18 -2.33
C ASP A 169 -13.03 -21.28 -2.65
N ASP A 170 -13.22 -20.21 -1.86
CA ASP A 170 -14.18 -19.13 -2.13
C ASP A 170 -13.43 -17.98 -2.80
N LYS A 171 -13.46 -17.97 -4.14
CA LYS A 171 -12.72 -17.00 -4.95
C LYS A 171 -13.29 -15.60 -4.73
N PRO A 172 -12.42 -14.60 -4.42
CA PRO A 172 -12.85 -13.22 -4.36
C PRO A 172 -13.33 -12.70 -5.74
N PHE A 173 -14.10 -11.65 -5.75
CA PHE A 173 -14.63 -11.05 -6.98
C PHE A 173 -13.53 -10.78 -8.01
N ALA A 174 -12.41 -10.21 -7.60
CA ALA A 174 -11.31 -9.90 -8.51
C ALA A 174 -10.76 -11.14 -9.24
N GLU A 175 -10.68 -12.28 -8.56
CA GLU A 175 -10.20 -13.55 -9.16
C GLU A 175 -11.25 -14.15 -10.10
N GLN A 176 -12.53 -14.11 -9.73
CA GLN A 176 -13.64 -14.58 -10.60
C GLN A 176 -13.71 -13.73 -11.86
N PHE A 177 -13.58 -12.41 -11.73
CA PHE A 177 -13.56 -11.49 -12.85
C PHE A 177 -12.37 -11.80 -13.79
N LEU A 178 -11.17 -11.99 -13.24
CA LEU A 178 -9.98 -12.32 -14.03
C LEU A 178 -10.19 -13.61 -14.83
N ASP A 179 -10.68 -14.68 -14.19
CA ASP A 179 -10.99 -15.95 -14.86
C ASP A 179 -11.94 -15.74 -16.04
N HIS A 180 -13.04 -14.98 -15.81
CA HIS A 180 -14.00 -14.68 -16.88
C HIS A 180 -13.38 -13.82 -17.99
N PHE A 181 -12.57 -12.84 -17.61
CA PHE A 181 -11.99 -11.86 -18.52
C PHE A 181 -10.99 -12.49 -19.50
N ILE A 182 -10.24 -13.50 -19.04
CA ILE A 182 -9.27 -14.23 -19.86
C ILE A 182 -9.85 -15.48 -20.55
N GLU A 183 -11.10 -15.89 -20.23
CA GLU A 183 -11.75 -17.09 -20.78
C GLU A 183 -11.79 -17.08 -22.30
N GLY A 184 -11.38 -18.18 -22.92
CA GLY A 184 -11.28 -18.32 -24.39
C GLY A 184 -10.13 -17.55 -25.04
N GLY A 185 -9.34 -16.82 -24.25
CA GLY A 185 -8.19 -16.04 -24.67
C GLY A 185 -6.86 -16.80 -24.58
N GLN A 186 -5.77 -16.09 -24.89
CA GLN A 186 -4.43 -16.68 -24.86
C GLN A 186 -3.84 -16.79 -23.44
N TYR A 187 -4.43 -16.07 -22.47
CA TYR A 187 -4.04 -16.11 -21.05
C TYR A 187 -4.70 -17.29 -20.30
N GLU A 188 -5.77 -17.87 -20.86
CA GLU A 188 -6.44 -19.01 -20.22
C GLU A 188 -5.47 -20.19 -20.08
N GLY A 189 -5.34 -20.70 -18.86
CA GLY A 189 -4.42 -21.81 -18.55
C GLY A 189 -2.93 -21.43 -18.51
N GLN A 190 -2.58 -20.14 -18.57
CA GLN A 190 -1.21 -19.63 -18.52
C GLN A 190 -0.82 -19.07 -17.14
N ASP A 191 -1.46 -19.55 -16.08
CA ASP A 191 -1.12 -19.13 -14.72
C ASP A 191 0.34 -19.46 -14.39
N ALA A 192 1.13 -18.46 -13.98
CA ALA A 192 2.54 -18.66 -13.65
C ALA A 192 2.74 -19.68 -12.51
N LEU A 193 1.82 -19.75 -11.56
CA LEU A 193 1.84 -20.74 -10.49
C LEU A 193 1.63 -22.17 -11.00
N GLY A 194 1.04 -22.35 -12.18
CA GLY A 194 0.68 -23.64 -12.76
C GLY A 194 -0.47 -24.33 -12.04
N THR A 195 -0.45 -25.65 -12.02
CA THR A 195 -1.45 -26.49 -11.33
C THR A 195 -0.78 -27.36 -10.24
N LYS A 196 -1.55 -27.77 -9.23
CA LYS A 196 -1.04 -28.70 -8.21
C LYS A 196 -0.53 -29.99 -8.82
N GLU A 197 -1.18 -30.49 -9.87
CA GLU A 197 -0.82 -31.68 -10.61
C GLU A 197 0.49 -31.51 -11.36
N SER A 198 0.71 -30.38 -12.02
CA SER A 198 1.96 -30.10 -12.75
C SER A 198 3.15 -29.97 -11.80
N VAL A 199 3.00 -29.24 -10.69
CA VAL A 199 4.03 -29.11 -9.65
C VAL A 199 4.38 -30.47 -9.04
N LEU A 200 3.40 -31.29 -8.68
CA LEU A 200 3.64 -32.63 -8.15
C LEU A 200 4.34 -33.56 -9.13
N SER A 201 4.06 -33.43 -10.43
CA SER A 201 4.66 -34.25 -11.49
C SER A 201 5.99 -33.71 -11.99
N ALA A 202 6.40 -32.49 -11.63
CA ALA A 202 7.64 -31.88 -12.03
C ALA A 202 8.85 -32.75 -11.65
N THR A 203 9.83 -32.81 -12.54
CA THR A 203 11.06 -33.60 -12.34
C THR A 203 12.27 -32.72 -12.56
N SER A 204 13.40 -33.07 -11.91
CA SER A 204 14.70 -32.44 -12.14
C SER A 204 15.07 -32.38 -13.63
N GLN A 205 14.79 -33.43 -14.39
CA GLN A 205 15.08 -33.48 -15.84
C GLN A 205 14.15 -32.52 -16.61
N GLY A 206 12.87 -32.45 -16.24
CA GLY A 206 11.88 -31.52 -16.86
C GLY A 206 12.25 -30.06 -16.64
N LEU A 207 12.55 -29.71 -15.41
CA LEU A 207 13.01 -28.35 -15.04
C LEU A 207 14.33 -28.00 -15.74
N ASN A 208 15.30 -28.92 -15.76
CA ASN A 208 16.56 -28.68 -16.44
C ASN A 208 16.36 -28.45 -17.95
N ASN A 209 15.44 -29.18 -18.60
CA ASN A 209 15.14 -28.97 -20.02
C ASN A 209 14.57 -27.55 -20.27
N PHE A 210 13.66 -27.08 -19.43
CA PHE A 210 13.11 -25.72 -19.53
C PHE A 210 14.21 -24.68 -19.26
N TYR A 211 14.98 -24.85 -18.19
CA TYR A 211 16.11 -24.00 -17.83
C TYR A 211 17.13 -23.85 -18.96
N GLN A 212 17.62 -24.93 -19.51
CA GLN A 212 18.56 -24.90 -20.62
C GLN A 212 17.98 -24.33 -21.91
N THR A 213 16.66 -24.38 -22.09
CA THR A 213 16.00 -23.82 -23.26
C THR A 213 15.90 -22.31 -23.18
N TRP A 214 15.51 -21.78 -22.04
CA TRP A 214 15.12 -20.37 -21.93
C TRP A 214 16.14 -19.49 -21.20
N TYR A 215 16.88 -20.01 -20.22
CA TYR A 215 17.93 -19.30 -19.51
C TYR A 215 19.22 -19.28 -20.35
N GLN A 216 19.26 -18.35 -21.28
CA GLN A 216 20.36 -18.18 -22.21
C GLN A 216 20.75 -16.69 -22.28
N PRO A 217 22.03 -16.34 -22.43
CA PRO A 217 22.51 -14.98 -22.29
C PRO A 217 21.78 -13.98 -23.21
N GLN A 218 21.38 -14.40 -24.42
CA GLN A 218 20.63 -13.52 -25.32
C GLN A 218 19.17 -13.28 -24.92
N ASN A 219 18.66 -14.03 -23.93
CA ASN A 219 17.31 -13.88 -23.38
C ASN A 219 17.32 -13.14 -22.03
N VAL A 220 18.48 -12.63 -21.59
CA VAL A 220 18.67 -12.09 -20.25
C VAL A 220 19.21 -10.67 -20.31
N GLU A 221 18.69 -9.84 -19.42
CA GLU A 221 19.17 -8.48 -19.21
C GLU A 221 19.57 -8.29 -17.74
N VAL A 222 20.71 -7.64 -17.51
CA VAL A 222 21.24 -7.33 -16.17
C VAL A 222 21.13 -5.83 -15.94
N ILE A 223 20.53 -5.44 -14.83
CA ILE A 223 20.41 -4.04 -14.41
C ILE A 223 21.24 -3.86 -13.14
N VAL A 224 22.01 -2.77 -13.05
CA VAL A 224 22.73 -2.35 -11.84
C VAL A 224 22.57 -0.84 -11.69
N SER A 225 22.06 -0.39 -10.55
CA SER A 225 21.89 1.04 -10.19
C SER A 225 22.43 1.33 -8.79
N GLY A 226 22.83 2.57 -8.51
CA GLY A 226 23.25 3.03 -7.20
C GLY A 226 24.71 3.48 -7.12
N ASP A 227 25.34 3.38 -5.93
CA ASP A 227 26.73 3.81 -5.68
C ASP A 227 27.73 2.92 -6.45
N ILE A 228 27.86 3.19 -7.72
CA ILE A 228 28.71 2.44 -8.63
C ILE A 228 29.45 3.36 -9.61
N ASP A 229 30.65 2.94 -10.02
CA ASP A 229 31.36 3.55 -11.16
C ASP A 229 31.24 2.62 -12.38
N THR A 230 30.67 3.14 -13.46
CA THR A 230 30.53 2.39 -14.73
C THR A 230 31.85 1.79 -15.23
N LYS A 231 32.99 2.47 -14.96
CA LYS A 231 34.32 1.99 -15.35
C LYS A 231 34.77 0.75 -14.57
N THR A 232 34.16 0.48 -13.42
CA THR A 232 34.46 -0.70 -12.59
C THR A 232 33.38 -1.75 -12.74
N VAL A 233 32.11 -1.38 -12.80
CA VAL A 233 30.97 -2.30 -12.84
C VAL A 233 30.83 -2.96 -14.22
N ILE A 234 31.00 -2.23 -15.33
CA ILE A 234 30.90 -2.85 -16.66
C ILE A 234 31.96 -3.93 -16.86
N PRO A 235 33.27 -3.72 -16.57
CA PRO A 235 34.26 -4.79 -16.61
C PRO A 235 33.94 -5.96 -15.65
N LEU A 236 33.30 -5.70 -14.52
CA LEU A 236 32.87 -6.75 -13.59
C LEU A 236 31.74 -7.59 -14.19
N ILE A 237 30.72 -6.95 -14.83
CA ILE A 237 29.67 -7.65 -15.57
C ILE A 237 30.29 -8.48 -16.71
N GLU A 238 31.20 -7.90 -17.49
CA GLU A 238 31.91 -8.62 -18.53
C GLU A 238 32.66 -9.85 -17.98
N GLN A 239 33.39 -9.70 -16.88
CA GLN A 239 34.11 -10.77 -16.21
C GLN A 239 33.17 -11.89 -15.73
N LYS A 240 32.00 -11.58 -15.23
CA LYS A 240 31.06 -12.56 -14.66
C LYS A 240 30.21 -13.26 -15.72
N PHE A 241 29.88 -12.60 -16.82
CA PHE A 241 28.88 -13.09 -17.77
C PHE A 241 29.40 -13.46 -19.16
N SER A 242 30.62 -13.03 -19.56
CA SER A 242 31.13 -13.28 -20.93
C SER A 242 31.41 -14.75 -21.29
N ASP A 243 31.66 -15.59 -20.31
CA ASP A 243 31.91 -17.02 -20.51
C ASP A 243 30.63 -17.86 -20.63
N TRP A 244 29.47 -17.24 -20.33
CA TRP A 244 28.17 -17.88 -20.48
C TRP A 244 27.87 -18.16 -21.95
N GLN A 245 27.75 -19.45 -22.30
CA GLN A 245 27.66 -19.87 -23.70
C GLN A 245 26.32 -19.49 -24.30
N ARG A 246 26.36 -18.78 -25.42
CA ARG A 246 25.15 -18.46 -26.17
C ARG A 246 24.49 -19.75 -26.68
N GLY A 247 23.18 -19.90 -26.35
CA GLY A 247 22.40 -21.01 -26.87
C GLY A 247 21.81 -20.73 -28.26
N GLN A 248 20.95 -21.65 -28.69
CA GLN A 248 20.33 -21.56 -30.02
C GLN A 248 18.87 -21.03 -29.98
N THR A 249 18.24 -20.97 -28.80
CA THR A 249 16.90 -20.47 -28.67
C THR A 249 16.90 -18.96 -28.86
N PRO A 250 16.15 -18.41 -29.81
CA PRO A 250 16.05 -16.97 -29.98
C PRO A 250 15.32 -16.34 -28.80
N LYS A 251 15.60 -15.05 -28.55
CA LYS A 251 14.79 -14.27 -27.59
C LYS A 251 13.32 -14.36 -27.98
N PRO A 252 12.41 -14.69 -27.05
CA PRO A 252 10.99 -14.73 -27.33
C PRO A 252 10.49 -13.38 -27.86
N VAL A 253 9.58 -13.44 -28.82
CA VAL A 253 8.87 -12.24 -29.26
C VAL A 253 7.69 -12.04 -28.30
N LYS A 254 7.63 -10.91 -27.66
CA LYS A 254 6.53 -10.58 -26.75
C LYS A 254 5.20 -10.62 -27.46
N GLN A 255 4.25 -11.28 -26.82
CA GLN A 255 2.89 -11.39 -27.31
C GLN A 255 2.07 -10.22 -26.78
N ARG A 256 1.68 -9.29 -27.66
CA ARG A 256 0.85 -8.14 -27.30
C ARG A 256 -0.64 -8.51 -27.48
N ILE A 257 -1.20 -9.14 -26.46
CA ILE A 257 -2.60 -9.56 -26.43
C ILE A 257 -3.46 -8.39 -25.97
N THR A 258 -4.48 -8.07 -26.79
CA THR A 258 -5.38 -6.93 -26.55
C THR A 258 -6.84 -7.35 -26.62
N THR A 259 -7.14 -8.66 -26.69
CA THR A 259 -8.50 -9.17 -26.83
C THR A 259 -8.86 -9.99 -25.59
N PHE A 260 -9.88 -9.52 -24.89
CA PHE A 260 -10.41 -10.10 -23.67
C PHE A 260 -11.92 -10.31 -23.81
N ASN A 261 -12.52 -11.06 -22.87
CA ASN A 261 -13.95 -11.30 -22.84
C ASN A 261 -14.66 -10.07 -22.21
N GLU A 262 -14.92 -9.06 -23.04
CA GLU A 262 -15.56 -7.80 -22.66
C GLU A 262 -17.09 -7.92 -22.66
N GLY A 263 -17.63 -8.62 -21.68
CA GLY A 263 -19.08 -8.82 -21.54
C GLY A 263 -19.60 -8.48 -20.15
N ASP A 264 -20.92 -8.27 -20.03
CA ASP A 264 -21.53 -8.12 -18.72
C ASP A 264 -21.37 -9.42 -17.93
N TYR A 265 -20.96 -9.29 -16.68
CA TYR A 265 -20.66 -10.43 -15.82
C TYR A 265 -21.26 -10.27 -14.43
N ILE A 266 -21.65 -11.36 -13.81
CA ILE A 266 -22.14 -11.41 -12.44
C ILE A 266 -21.26 -12.37 -11.65
N GLU A 267 -20.57 -11.83 -10.66
CA GLU A 267 -19.73 -12.54 -9.70
C GLU A 267 -20.50 -12.85 -8.44
N TYR A 268 -20.03 -13.85 -7.70
CA TYR A 268 -20.65 -14.24 -6.45
C TYR A 268 -19.59 -14.51 -5.40
N ALA A 269 -19.69 -13.87 -4.24
CA ALA A 269 -18.87 -14.19 -3.07
C ALA A 269 -19.67 -13.98 -1.79
N GLU A 270 -19.55 -14.94 -0.85
CA GLU A 270 -20.27 -14.90 0.43
C GLU A 270 -19.66 -13.86 1.38
N SER A 271 -18.34 -13.71 1.35
CA SER A 271 -17.57 -12.86 2.27
C SER A 271 -17.39 -11.41 1.81
N GLU A 272 -17.81 -11.07 0.58
CA GLU A 272 -17.64 -9.74 0.02
C GLU A 272 -18.94 -8.94 0.00
N ALA A 273 -18.80 -7.61 0.07
CA ALA A 273 -19.94 -6.71 -0.09
C ALA A 273 -20.37 -6.64 -1.56
N PRO A 274 -21.67 -6.51 -1.85
CA PRO A 274 -22.14 -6.32 -3.24
C PRO A 274 -21.50 -5.09 -3.89
N SER A 275 -21.28 -5.16 -5.22
CA SER A 275 -20.67 -4.06 -5.98
C SER A 275 -21.28 -3.91 -7.38
N ILE A 276 -21.06 -2.74 -7.99
CA ILE A 276 -21.36 -2.45 -9.41
C ILE A 276 -20.13 -1.77 -9.98
N SER A 277 -19.57 -2.37 -11.04
CA SER A 277 -18.43 -1.85 -11.77
C SER A 277 -18.78 -1.58 -13.23
N LEU A 278 -18.37 -0.43 -13.75
CA LEU A 278 -18.38 -0.11 -15.16
C LEU A 278 -16.95 -0.12 -15.68
N MET A 279 -16.69 -0.89 -16.71
CA MET A 279 -15.39 -0.99 -17.36
C MET A 279 -15.44 -0.45 -18.80
N ILE A 280 -14.51 0.42 -19.13
CA ILE A 280 -14.41 1.11 -20.42
C ILE A 280 -13.02 0.84 -20.98
N ASN A 281 -12.98 0.23 -22.17
CA ASN A 281 -11.72 -0.03 -22.87
C ASN A 281 -11.06 1.27 -23.33
N ARG A 282 -9.78 1.49 -22.94
CA ARG A 282 -8.97 2.67 -23.29
C ARG A 282 -7.89 2.39 -24.33
N GLY A 283 -7.84 1.17 -24.86
CA GLY A 283 -6.84 0.78 -25.85
C GLY A 283 -5.50 0.34 -25.23
N ALA A 284 -4.44 0.43 -26.01
CA ALA A 284 -3.13 -0.05 -25.59
C ALA A 284 -2.57 0.74 -24.38
N SER A 285 -1.91 0.02 -23.48
CA SER A 285 -1.27 0.60 -22.28
C SER A 285 0.09 1.28 -22.58
N ALA A 286 0.71 0.98 -23.73
CA ALA A 286 2.03 1.53 -24.08
C ALA A 286 2.00 3.05 -24.25
N VAL A 287 3.03 3.69 -23.70
CA VAL A 287 3.26 5.14 -23.74
C VAL A 287 4.63 5.40 -24.40
N ASP A 288 4.61 5.62 -25.71
CA ASP A 288 5.82 5.82 -26.53
C ASP A 288 5.99 7.28 -26.96
N THR A 289 4.94 8.10 -26.82
CA THR A 289 4.92 9.49 -27.23
C THR A 289 4.34 10.40 -26.15
N ARG A 290 4.73 11.68 -26.15
CA ARG A 290 4.15 12.68 -25.24
C ARG A 290 2.63 12.80 -25.40
N ALA A 291 2.11 12.64 -26.60
CA ALA A 291 0.66 12.67 -26.83
C ALA A 291 -0.07 11.51 -26.12
N GLN A 292 0.51 10.30 -26.10
CA GLN A 292 -0.02 9.16 -25.34
C GLN A 292 0.12 9.40 -23.82
N GLN A 293 1.23 9.99 -23.38
CA GLN A 293 1.44 10.38 -21.99
C GLN A 293 0.40 11.41 -21.51
N HIS A 294 0.18 12.48 -22.29
CA HIS A 294 -0.86 13.47 -21.98
C HIS A 294 -2.26 12.86 -21.98
N GLN A 295 -2.54 11.90 -22.87
CA GLN A 295 -3.84 11.19 -22.84
C GLN A 295 -3.99 10.33 -21.58
N LEU A 296 -2.91 9.69 -21.11
CA LEU A 296 -2.91 8.97 -19.85
C LEU A 296 -3.22 9.90 -18.67
N TRP A 297 -2.53 11.01 -18.56
CA TRP A 297 -2.76 12.03 -17.53
C TRP A 297 -4.16 12.63 -17.57
N LEU A 298 -4.71 12.88 -18.77
CA LEU A 298 -6.11 13.31 -18.91
C LEU A 298 -7.12 12.24 -18.46
N ASP A 299 -6.82 10.97 -18.71
CA ASP A 299 -7.66 9.87 -18.24
C ASP A 299 -7.59 9.72 -16.71
N GLU A 300 -6.42 9.91 -16.10
CA GLU A 300 -6.22 9.92 -14.64
C GLU A 300 -6.98 11.09 -13.99
N THR A 301 -6.83 12.30 -14.55
CA THR A 301 -7.61 13.48 -14.14
C THR A 301 -9.12 13.22 -14.22
N ALA A 302 -9.59 12.65 -15.34
CA ALA A 302 -11.01 12.34 -15.50
C ALA A 302 -11.51 11.35 -14.44
N GLN A 303 -10.73 10.32 -14.12
CA GLN A 303 -11.08 9.32 -13.11
C GLN A 303 -11.12 9.91 -11.71
N GLN A 304 -10.15 10.75 -11.38
CA GLN A 304 -10.14 11.46 -10.10
C GLN A 304 -11.39 12.33 -9.93
N LEU A 305 -11.74 13.11 -10.96
CA LEU A 305 -12.94 13.97 -10.94
C LEU A 305 -14.25 13.18 -10.92
N ILE A 306 -14.32 12.02 -11.59
CA ILE A 306 -15.46 11.10 -11.51
C ILE A 306 -15.60 10.58 -10.07
N ARG A 307 -14.50 10.15 -9.45
CA ARG A 307 -14.48 9.66 -8.06
C ARG A 307 -14.93 10.75 -7.08
N GLN A 308 -14.39 11.96 -7.20
CA GLN A 308 -14.78 13.10 -6.35
C GLN A 308 -16.27 13.42 -6.48
N ARG A 309 -16.80 13.47 -7.72
CA ARG A 309 -18.23 13.74 -7.95
C ARG A 309 -19.13 12.65 -7.38
N LEU A 310 -18.73 11.38 -7.50
CA LEU A 310 -19.47 10.26 -6.91
C LEU A 310 -19.46 10.35 -5.38
N ASN A 311 -18.29 10.56 -4.76
CA ASN A 311 -18.18 10.75 -3.30
C ASN A 311 -19.09 11.87 -2.82
N THR A 312 -19.04 13.03 -3.49
CA THR A 312 -19.90 14.18 -3.17
C THR A 312 -21.39 13.81 -3.22
N LYS A 313 -21.83 13.16 -4.32
CA LYS A 313 -23.26 12.84 -4.52
C LYS A 313 -23.76 11.78 -3.53
N PHE A 314 -22.95 10.76 -3.27
CA PHE A 314 -23.30 9.71 -2.31
C PHE A 314 -23.31 10.25 -0.88
N ASN A 315 -22.37 11.11 -0.51
CA ASN A 315 -22.36 11.75 0.79
C ASN A 315 -23.55 12.71 0.94
N ASP A 316 -23.84 13.59 -0.03
CA ASP A 316 -24.99 14.50 0.00
C ASP A 316 -26.33 13.76 0.17
N ALA A 317 -26.44 12.57 -0.43
CA ALA A 317 -27.61 11.71 -0.32
C ALA A 317 -27.63 10.81 0.93
N ALA A 318 -26.60 10.89 1.78
CA ALA A 318 -26.38 10.02 2.95
C ALA A 318 -26.50 8.52 2.59
N LEU A 319 -25.98 8.11 1.43
CA LEU A 319 -25.99 6.72 1.01
C LEU A 319 -24.83 5.96 1.66
N PRO A 320 -25.08 4.76 2.19
CA PRO A 320 -24.03 3.93 2.73
C PRO A 320 -23.20 3.32 1.59
N THR A 321 -21.87 3.38 1.72
CA THR A 321 -20.92 2.84 0.74
C THR A 321 -19.84 2.03 1.44
N GLN A 322 -19.32 0.99 0.78
CA GLN A 322 -18.14 0.29 1.22
C GLN A 322 -16.88 0.88 0.60
N TRP A 323 -16.95 1.20 -0.68
CA TRP A 323 -15.95 1.95 -1.42
C TRP A 323 -16.57 2.66 -2.64
N ILE A 324 -15.91 3.71 -3.08
CA ILE A 324 -16.10 4.34 -4.38
C ILE A 324 -14.72 4.46 -5.01
N SER A 325 -14.53 3.86 -6.16
CA SER A 325 -13.27 3.86 -6.88
C SER A 325 -13.50 4.27 -8.34
N SER A 326 -12.58 5.07 -8.86
CA SER A 326 -12.44 5.28 -10.29
C SER A 326 -10.94 5.30 -10.58
N LYS A 327 -10.45 4.36 -11.39
CA LYS A 327 -9.03 4.13 -11.61
C LYS A 327 -8.77 3.40 -12.92
N HIS A 328 -7.50 3.33 -13.31
CA HIS A 328 -7.07 2.42 -14.35
C HIS A 328 -7.06 0.96 -13.87
N TYR A 329 -7.46 0.07 -14.74
CA TYR A 329 -7.20 -1.36 -14.66
C TYR A 329 -6.40 -1.75 -15.91
N SER A 330 -5.21 -2.27 -15.72
CA SER A 330 -4.36 -2.71 -16.82
C SER A 330 -4.23 -4.24 -16.80
N MET A 331 -4.44 -4.84 -17.96
CA MET A 331 -4.13 -6.23 -18.20
C MET A 331 -3.09 -6.28 -19.30
N GLU A 332 -1.82 -6.48 -18.93
CA GLU A 332 -0.65 -6.47 -19.81
C GLU A 332 -0.65 -5.24 -20.74
N TYR A 333 -0.93 -5.44 -22.03
CA TYR A 333 -0.87 -4.39 -23.05
C TYR A 333 -2.20 -3.64 -23.28
N GLN A 334 -3.22 -3.93 -22.49
CA GLN A 334 -4.54 -3.30 -22.61
C GLN A 334 -4.90 -2.55 -21.34
N ARG A 335 -5.42 -1.33 -21.48
CA ARG A 335 -5.85 -0.47 -20.39
C ARG A 335 -7.36 -0.24 -20.40
N TYR A 336 -7.95 -0.22 -19.22
CA TYR A 336 -9.35 0.06 -18.96
C TYR A 336 -9.50 1.19 -17.96
N SER A 337 -10.57 1.98 -18.09
CA SER A 337 -11.08 2.80 -16.99
C SER A 337 -12.14 2.03 -16.25
N LEU A 338 -11.97 1.90 -14.93
CA LEU A 338 -12.88 1.23 -14.03
C LEU A 338 -13.55 2.27 -13.12
N VAL A 339 -14.89 2.25 -13.08
CA VAL A 339 -15.69 2.95 -12.05
C VAL A 339 -16.38 1.87 -11.24
N ASP A 340 -16.09 1.78 -9.95
CA ASP A 340 -16.53 0.71 -9.07
C ASP A 340 -17.12 1.26 -7.76
N VAL A 341 -18.29 0.75 -7.36
CA VAL A 341 -18.98 1.14 -6.13
C VAL A 341 -19.44 -0.09 -5.38
N GLY A 342 -18.89 -0.26 -4.16
CA GLY A 342 -19.33 -1.26 -3.20
C GLY A 342 -20.34 -0.69 -2.21
N PHE A 343 -21.30 -1.50 -1.77
CA PHE A 343 -22.39 -1.07 -0.91
C PHE A 343 -22.89 -2.18 0.02
N PRO A 344 -23.56 -1.86 1.15
CA PRO A 344 -24.14 -2.84 2.02
C PRO A 344 -25.28 -3.63 1.34
N VAL A 345 -25.46 -4.89 1.77
CA VAL A 345 -26.59 -5.72 1.31
C VAL A 345 -27.92 -4.97 1.49
N GLY A 346 -28.72 -4.95 0.44
CA GLY A 346 -30.01 -4.26 0.39
C GLY A 346 -29.97 -2.80 -0.13
N ALA A 347 -28.78 -2.21 -0.33
CA ALA A 347 -28.65 -0.84 -0.84
C ALA A 347 -28.53 -0.75 -2.36
N ARG A 348 -28.55 -1.86 -3.12
CA ARG A 348 -28.33 -1.92 -4.58
C ARG A 348 -29.14 -0.92 -5.38
N GLU A 349 -30.45 -0.84 -5.13
CA GLU A 349 -31.36 0.01 -5.93
C GLU A 349 -31.01 1.49 -5.80
N VAL A 350 -30.77 1.95 -4.56
CA VAL A 350 -30.44 3.38 -4.32
C VAL A 350 -29.04 3.72 -4.82
N THR A 351 -28.06 2.82 -4.65
CA THR A 351 -26.69 2.94 -5.16
C THR A 351 -26.67 3.01 -6.68
N GLN A 352 -27.33 2.05 -7.37
CA GLN A 352 -27.41 2.03 -8.83
C GLN A 352 -28.04 3.30 -9.38
N LYS A 353 -29.12 3.78 -8.75
CA LYS A 353 -29.81 5.01 -9.18
C LYS A 353 -28.89 6.22 -9.09
N GLU A 354 -28.19 6.41 -7.98
CA GLU A 354 -27.30 7.56 -7.81
C GLU A 354 -26.05 7.48 -8.69
N LEU A 355 -25.45 6.30 -8.79
CA LEU A 355 -24.31 6.04 -9.68
C LEU A 355 -24.63 6.45 -11.13
N ILE A 356 -25.75 5.95 -11.66
CA ILE A 356 -26.13 6.23 -13.04
C ILE A 356 -26.52 7.69 -13.25
N ALA A 357 -27.23 8.31 -12.29
CA ALA A 357 -27.60 9.71 -12.38
C ALA A 357 -26.34 10.61 -12.40
N THR A 358 -25.36 10.28 -11.59
CA THR A 358 -24.10 11.04 -11.51
C THR A 358 -23.26 10.87 -12.77
N LEU A 359 -23.05 9.63 -13.24
CA LEU A 359 -22.27 9.36 -14.45
C LEU A 359 -22.95 9.94 -15.71
N ALA A 360 -24.28 9.83 -15.86
CA ALA A 360 -25.01 10.46 -16.96
C ALA A 360 -24.92 11.99 -16.92
N SER A 361 -24.93 12.59 -15.72
CA SER A 361 -24.72 14.04 -15.54
C SER A 361 -23.32 14.47 -15.98
N LEU A 362 -22.28 13.73 -15.57
CA LEU A 362 -20.89 13.98 -15.99
C LEU A 362 -20.69 13.78 -17.50
N ARG A 363 -21.26 12.74 -18.07
CA ARG A 363 -21.22 12.47 -19.52
C ARG A 363 -21.82 13.61 -20.35
N ASP A 364 -22.92 14.18 -19.88
CA ASP A 364 -23.68 15.16 -20.67
C ASP A 364 -23.32 16.62 -20.36
N TYR A 365 -22.70 16.89 -19.22
CA TYR A 365 -22.41 18.27 -18.75
C TYR A 365 -21.02 18.48 -18.19
N GLY A 366 -20.23 17.43 -17.96
CA GLY A 366 -18.88 17.50 -17.41
C GLY A 366 -18.82 18.01 -15.96
N VAL A 367 -17.69 18.59 -15.62
CA VAL A 367 -17.35 19.21 -14.31
C VAL A 367 -17.32 20.73 -14.41
N SER A 368 -17.22 21.41 -13.28
CA SER A 368 -17.13 22.87 -13.15
C SER A 368 -15.68 23.34 -12.98
N GLU A 369 -15.45 24.66 -13.15
CA GLU A 369 -14.15 25.28 -12.89
C GLU A 369 -13.62 25.03 -11.46
N ASN A 370 -14.51 25.00 -10.47
CA ASN A 370 -14.09 24.77 -9.08
C ASN A 370 -13.61 23.34 -8.82
N GLU A 371 -14.08 22.35 -9.57
CA GLU A 371 -13.72 20.96 -9.38
C GLU A 371 -12.37 20.62 -10.02
N ILE A 372 -11.91 21.40 -10.99
CA ILE A 372 -10.61 21.14 -11.64
C ILE A 372 -9.41 21.83 -10.98
N ILE A 373 -9.66 22.71 -10.01
CA ILE A 373 -8.60 23.50 -9.35
C ILE A 373 -7.58 22.59 -8.68
N SER A 374 -8.05 21.58 -7.95
CA SER A 374 -7.15 20.62 -7.28
C SER A 374 -6.27 19.86 -8.27
N GLU A 375 -6.82 19.45 -9.41
CA GLU A 375 -6.05 18.75 -10.45
C GLU A 375 -5.01 19.67 -11.12
N GLN A 376 -5.37 20.95 -11.32
CA GLN A 376 -4.43 21.93 -11.84
C GLN A 376 -3.28 22.19 -10.86
N HIS A 377 -3.57 22.29 -9.56
CA HIS A 377 -2.55 22.42 -8.52
C HIS A 377 -1.68 21.16 -8.48
N TYR A 378 -2.24 19.98 -8.45
CA TYR A 378 -1.49 18.72 -8.43
C TYR A 378 -0.45 18.63 -9.56
N TYR A 379 -0.84 18.91 -10.81
CA TYR A 379 0.10 18.87 -11.92
C TYR A 379 1.10 20.04 -11.91
N GLN A 380 0.72 21.19 -11.35
CA GLN A 380 1.65 22.30 -11.16
C GLN A 380 2.71 21.95 -10.10
N ASP A 381 2.30 21.34 -8.98
CA ASP A 381 3.20 20.91 -7.91
C ASP A 381 4.16 19.81 -8.39
N LEU A 382 3.65 18.85 -9.19
CA LEU A 382 4.53 17.88 -9.86
C LEU A 382 5.59 18.56 -10.73
N LEU A 383 5.20 19.61 -11.48
CA LEU A 383 6.12 20.35 -12.34
C LEU A 383 7.16 21.13 -11.52
N ASP A 384 6.73 21.77 -10.43
CA ASP A 384 7.59 22.59 -9.58
C ASP A 384 8.60 21.72 -8.80
N ASN A 385 8.28 20.43 -8.55
CA ASN A 385 9.11 19.50 -7.78
C ASN A 385 9.91 18.49 -8.63
N VAL A 386 9.82 18.51 -9.96
CA VAL A 386 10.47 17.49 -10.84
C VAL A 386 11.97 17.31 -10.52
N GLU A 387 12.71 18.39 -10.27
CA GLU A 387 14.15 18.31 -9.98
C GLU A 387 14.41 17.62 -8.65
N ILE A 388 13.65 17.97 -7.62
CA ILE A 388 13.76 17.40 -6.26
C ILE A 388 13.37 15.94 -6.26
N ASP A 389 12.24 15.58 -6.89
CA ASP A 389 11.76 14.21 -6.94
C ASP A 389 12.73 13.29 -7.69
N TRP A 390 13.36 13.83 -8.75
CA TRP A 390 14.34 13.06 -9.51
C TRP A 390 15.64 12.86 -8.74
N ASP A 391 16.10 13.88 -8.02
CA ASP A 391 17.32 13.82 -7.20
C ASP A 391 17.13 12.92 -5.96
N ASN A 392 15.89 12.72 -5.52
CA ASN A 392 15.52 11.85 -4.40
C ASN A 392 15.23 10.39 -4.81
N MET A 393 15.25 10.05 -6.10
CA MET A 393 15.08 8.65 -6.52
C MET A 393 16.28 7.80 -6.09
N ASP A 394 15.99 6.72 -5.38
CA ASP A 394 17.01 5.76 -4.91
C ASP A 394 17.37 4.69 -5.97
N SER A 395 18.34 3.86 -5.64
CA SER A 395 18.81 2.78 -6.51
C SER A 395 17.71 1.76 -6.84
N VAL A 396 16.78 1.51 -5.90
CA VAL A 396 15.67 0.56 -6.06
C VAL A 396 14.65 1.09 -7.07
N GLN A 397 14.31 2.38 -6.96
CA GLN A 397 13.38 3.05 -7.88
C GLN A 397 13.92 3.06 -9.31
N HIS A 398 15.19 3.41 -9.50
CA HIS A 398 15.85 3.35 -10.80
C HIS A 398 15.86 1.93 -11.38
N ALA A 399 16.23 0.91 -10.58
CA ALA A 399 16.25 -0.48 -11.03
C ALA A 399 14.86 -0.98 -11.42
N ASN A 400 13.83 -0.69 -10.62
CA ASN A 400 12.45 -1.10 -10.88
C ASN A 400 11.86 -0.40 -12.10
N GLN A 401 12.09 0.90 -12.24
CA GLN A 401 11.67 1.66 -13.42
C GLN A 401 12.28 1.05 -14.71
N LYS A 402 13.58 0.70 -14.67
CA LYS A 402 14.25 0.08 -15.79
C LYS A 402 13.73 -1.33 -16.09
N ALA A 403 13.55 -2.17 -15.06
CA ALA A 403 13.00 -3.51 -15.21
C ALA A 403 11.58 -3.47 -15.81
N THR A 404 10.72 -2.62 -15.28
CA THR A 404 9.36 -2.40 -15.79
C THR A 404 9.37 -1.93 -17.24
N ALA A 405 10.24 -1.01 -17.59
CA ALA A 405 10.38 -0.54 -18.97
C ALA A 405 10.82 -1.67 -19.93
N LEU A 406 11.76 -2.53 -19.52
CA LEU A 406 12.20 -3.69 -20.30
C LEU A 406 11.10 -4.75 -20.46
N VAL A 407 10.37 -5.02 -19.37
CA VAL A 407 9.22 -5.92 -19.35
C VAL A 407 8.11 -5.42 -20.27
N ASN A 408 7.80 -4.14 -20.27
CA ASN A 408 6.72 -3.55 -21.08
C ASN A 408 7.17 -3.06 -22.47
N GLU A 409 8.44 -3.28 -22.84
CA GLU A 409 9.06 -2.74 -24.07
C GLU A 409 8.91 -1.21 -24.17
N GLN A 410 9.06 -0.51 -23.07
CA GLN A 410 8.97 0.94 -22.94
C GLN A 410 10.33 1.61 -22.78
N ILE A 411 10.36 2.92 -22.89
CA ILE A 411 11.55 3.74 -22.70
C ILE A 411 11.49 4.33 -21.29
N VAL A 412 12.60 4.25 -20.55
CA VAL A 412 12.78 5.06 -19.33
C VAL A 412 13.00 6.50 -19.81
N GLN A 413 12.06 7.38 -19.48
CA GLN A 413 12.07 8.79 -19.89
C GLN A 413 13.13 9.56 -19.12
N SER A 414 13.83 10.47 -19.79
CA SER A 414 14.74 11.39 -19.11
C SER A 414 13.99 12.47 -18.33
N GLN A 415 14.56 12.91 -17.21
CA GLN A 415 14.04 14.03 -16.40
C GLN A 415 13.65 15.23 -17.26
N ARG A 416 14.58 15.71 -18.09
CA ARG A 416 14.36 16.87 -18.97
C ARG A 416 13.19 16.66 -19.94
N ASP A 417 12.99 15.45 -20.45
CA ASP A 417 11.89 15.17 -21.38
C ASP A 417 10.57 15.06 -20.65
N TYR A 418 10.59 14.50 -19.42
CA TYR A 418 9.43 14.45 -18.52
C TYR A 418 8.97 15.85 -18.13
N GLU A 419 9.89 16.70 -17.64
CA GLU A 419 9.64 18.09 -17.28
C GLU A 419 9.03 18.86 -18.47
N ALA A 420 9.64 18.77 -19.65
CA ALA A 420 9.13 19.45 -20.85
C ALA A 420 7.76 18.92 -21.31
N SER A 421 7.48 17.63 -21.11
CA SER A 421 6.16 17.04 -21.37
C SER A 421 5.10 17.53 -20.36
N LEU A 422 5.50 17.64 -19.11
CA LEU A 422 4.64 18.12 -18.02
C LEU A 422 4.33 19.62 -18.15
N GLU A 423 5.34 20.46 -18.47
CA GLU A 423 5.12 21.87 -18.82
C GLU A 423 4.09 22.04 -19.95
N GLU A 424 4.21 21.23 -21.00
CA GLU A 424 3.28 21.26 -22.14
C GLU A 424 1.89 20.81 -21.72
N PHE A 425 1.77 19.82 -20.83
CA PHE A 425 0.50 19.34 -20.31
C PHE A 425 -0.17 20.38 -19.42
N VAL A 426 0.52 20.92 -18.42
CA VAL A 426 0.03 21.94 -17.48
C VAL A 426 -0.47 23.19 -18.23
N ALA A 427 0.30 23.64 -19.21
CA ALA A 427 -0.07 24.81 -20.01
C ALA A 427 -1.39 24.63 -20.81
N ASN A 428 -1.83 23.39 -21.04
CA ASN A 428 -3.02 23.07 -21.82
C ASN A 428 -4.14 22.42 -20.98
N LEU A 429 -3.94 22.25 -19.67
CA LEU A 429 -4.92 21.62 -18.77
C LEU A 429 -6.00 22.65 -18.38
N ASP A 430 -7.04 22.75 -19.18
CA ASP A 430 -8.18 23.63 -18.95
C ASP A 430 -9.52 22.87 -18.87
N LEU A 431 -10.58 23.57 -18.45
CA LEU A 431 -11.91 23.00 -18.27
C LEU A 431 -12.46 22.36 -19.56
N ASP A 432 -12.23 22.97 -20.71
CA ASP A 432 -12.77 22.47 -21.99
C ASP A 432 -12.10 21.16 -22.39
N VAL A 433 -10.78 21.05 -22.21
CA VAL A 433 -10.00 19.83 -22.49
C VAL A 433 -10.41 18.69 -21.55
N ILE A 434 -10.47 18.97 -20.25
CA ILE A 434 -10.88 17.97 -19.24
C ILE A 434 -12.31 17.50 -19.52
N ASN A 435 -13.25 18.43 -19.73
CA ASN A 435 -14.66 18.06 -20.01
C ASN A 435 -14.80 17.30 -21.32
N ALA A 436 -14.04 17.64 -22.34
CA ALA A 436 -14.06 16.88 -23.60
C ALA A 436 -13.60 15.43 -23.37
N ASN A 437 -12.58 15.22 -22.52
CA ASN A 437 -12.10 13.88 -22.18
C ASN A 437 -13.12 13.10 -21.33
N ILE A 438 -13.68 13.68 -20.27
CA ILE A 438 -14.71 13.05 -19.42
C ILE A 438 -15.92 12.64 -20.27
N MET A 439 -16.42 13.54 -21.11
CA MET A 439 -17.57 13.27 -21.98
C MET A 439 -17.27 12.16 -23.00
N ALA A 440 -16.08 12.16 -23.59
CA ALA A 440 -15.64 11.11 -24.50
C ALA A 440 -15.51 9.76 -23.79
N LEU A 441 -14.87 9.74 -22.62
CA LEU A 441 -14.69 8.55 -21.79
C LEU A 441 -16.05 7.92 -21.46
N LEU A 442 -16.96 8.69 -20.84
CA LEU A 442 -18.27 8.21 -20.39
C LEU A 442 -19.27 7.95 -21.54
N SER A 443 -18.97 8.37 -22.77
CA SER A 443 -19.76 8.05 -23.97
C SER A 443 -19.24 6.84 -24.74
N SER A 444 -18.11 6.26 -24.33
CA SER A 444 -17.53 5.07 -24.94
C SER A 444 -18.35 3.82 -24.62
N ASP A 445 -18.12 2.75 -25.38
CA ASP A 445 -18.68 1.44 -25.10
C ASP A 445 -18.14 0.93 -23.75
N TYR A 446 -18.99 0.30 -22.96
CA TYR A 446 -18.69 -0.22 -21.64
C TYR A 446 -19.37 -1.56 -21.37
N PHE A 447 -18.85 -2.32 -20.46
CA PHE A 447 -19.52 -3.49 -19.90
C PHE A 447 -19.64 -3.35 -18.37
N VAL A 448 -20.56 -4.13 -17.78
CA VAL A 448 -20.92 -4.03 -16.37
C VAL A 448 -20.56 -5.33 -15.67
N VAL A 449 -19.77 -5.21 -14.59
CA VAL A 449 -19.48 -6.31 -13.68
C VAL A 449 -20.23 -6.06 -12.38
N VAL A 450 -20.91 -7.06 -11.87
CA VAL A 450 -21.72 -6.95 -10.65
C VAL A 450 -21.34 -8.04 -9.67
N GLY A 451 -20.82 -7.63 -8.52
CA GLY A 451 -20.65 -8.47 -7.37
C GLY A 451 -21.98 -8.67 -6.64
N MET A 452 -22.33 -9.91 -6.31
CA MET A 452 -23.54 -10.23 -5.56
C MET A 452 -23.24 -11.15 -4.37
N ASN A 453 -24.10 -11.05 -3.36
CA ASN A 453 -24.07 -11.88 -2.16
C ASN A 453 -25.18 -12.95 -2.21
N GLU A 454 -25.07 -14.03 -1.42
CA GLU A 454 -26.08 -15.13 -1.33
C GLU A 454 -27.53 -14.68 -1.11
N SER A 455 -27.71 -13.56 -0.42
CA SER A 455 -29.05 -13.03 -0.14
C SER A 455 -29.74 -12.40 -1.34
N GLU A 456 -29.04 -12.22 -2.47
CA GLU A 456 -29.55 -11.56 -3.67
C GLU A 456 -29.99 -12.57 -4.73
N ASP A 457 -31.08 -12.24 -5.46
CA ASP A 457 -31.59 -13.06 -6.55
C ASP A 457 -30.87 -12.72 -7.86
N LYS A 458 -30.15 -13.67 -8.44
CA LYS A 458 -29.43 -13.53 -9.72
C LYS A 458 -30.32 -13.00 -10.85
N VAL A 459 -31.58 -13.41 -10.90
CA VAL A 459 -32.54 -12.93 -11.93
C VAL A 459 -32.83 -11.45 -11.74
N ALA A 460 -33.03 -11.03 -10.49
CA ALA A 460 -33.25 -9.62 -10.17
C ALA A 460 -31.99 -8.78 -10.46
N VAL A 461 -30.79 -9.30 -10.18
CA VAL A 461 -29.52 -8.63 -10.51
C VAL A 461 -29.33 -8.49 -12.02
N THR A 462 -29.63 -9.53 -12.80
CA THR A 462 -29.58 -9.46 -14.28
C THR A 462 -30.54 -8.38 -14.82
N GLN A 463 -31.76 -8.31 -14.30
CA GLN A 463 -32.73 -7.27 -14.68
C GLN A 463 -32.25 -5.87 -14.24
N ALA A 464 -31.53 -5.78 -13.12
CA ALA A 464 -30.94 -4.51 -12.66
C ALA A 464 -29.86 -4.02 -13.63
N ILE A 465 -29.00 -4.89 -14.20
CA ILE A 465 -28.01 -4.52 -15.22
C ILE A 465 -28.70 -3.98 -16.48
N GLU A 466 -29.75 -4.67 -16.97
CA GLU A 466 -30.52 -4.20 -18.13
C GLU A 466 -31.15 -2.82 -17.88
N SER A 467 -31.72 -2.62 -16.68
CA SER A 467 -32.32 -1.34 -16.30
C SER A 467 -31.24 -0.25 -16.17
N LEU A 468 -30.06 -0.58 -15.62
CA LEU A 468 -28.91 0.32 -15.53
C LEU A 468 -28.53 0.86 -16.91
N LYS A 469 -28.32 -0.03 -17.88
CA LYS A 469 -27.93 0.34 -19.25
C LYS A 469 -28.99 1.19 -19.93
N ALA A 470 -30.28 0.82 -19.78
CA ALA A 470 -31.38 1.59 -20.32
C ALA A 470 -31.41 3.03 -19.72
N THR A 471 -31.28 3.16 -18.40
CA THR A 471 -31.32 4.45 -17.71
C THR A 471 -30.08 5.28 -18.04
N TYR A 472 -28.89 4.67 -18.13
CA TYR A 472 -27.66 5.37 -18.48
C TYR A 472 -27.70 5.97 -19.88
N SER A 473 -28.44 5.36 -20.81
CA SER A 473 -28.63 5.90 -22.15
C SER A 473 -29.54 7.16 -22.22
N GLU A 474 -30.26 7.45 -21.13
CA GLU A 474 -31.09 8.66 -21.03
C GLU A 474 -30.23 9.90 -20.79
N LYS A 475 -30.78 11.07 -21.06
CA LYS A 475 -30.09 12.33 -20.82
C LYS A 475 -29.94 12.61 -19.32
N GLY A 476 -28.71 12.86 -18.89
CA GLY A 476 -28.39 13.22 -17.50
C GLY A 476 -29.01 14.54 -17.05
N ALA A 477 -29.21 14.68 -15.75
CA ALA A 477 -29.67 15.94 -15.17
C ALA A 477 -28.54 16.98 -15.17
N LYS A 478 -28.86 18.24 -15.50
CA LYS A 478 -27.88 19.31 -15.42
C LYS A 478 -27.54 19.56 -13.95
N PRO A 479 -26.23 19.50 -13.55
CA PRO A 479 -25.85 19.74 -12.16
C PRO A 479 -26.12 21.20 -11.77
N LEU A 480 -26.52 21.39 -10.51
CA LEU A 480 -26.57 22.72 -9.90
C LEU A 480 -25.25 22.89 -9.17
N PHE A 481 -24.37 23.68 -9.72
CA PHE A 481 -23.14 24.06 -9.04
C PHE A 481 -23.45 25.19 -8.06
N SER A 482 -23.36 24.94 -6.76
CA SER A 482 -23.40 26.00 -5.76
C SER A 482 -21.97 26.49 -5.53
N VAL A 483 -21.77 27.78 -5.70
CA VAL A 483 -20.53 28.42 -5.21
C VAL A 483 -20.76 28.65 -3.72
N THR A 484 -20.36 27.71 -2.88
CA THR A 484 -20.29 27.93 -1.43
C THR A 484 -18.95 28.59 -1.12
N SER A 485 -18.98 29.75 -0.53
CA SER A 485 -17.82 30.44 0.02
C SER A 485 -17.69 30.15 1.52
N SER A 486 -17.77 28.87 1.90
CA SER A 486 -17.53 28.49 3.29
C SER A 486 -16.02 28.72 3.58
N ALA A 487 -15.73 29.21 4.77
CA ALA A 487 -14.37 29.42 5.24
C ALA A 487 -14.30 29.01 6.73
N PHE A 488 -13.11 28.62 7.17
CA PHE A 488 -12.90 28.35 8.58
C PHE A 488 -13.05 29.63 9.40
N ALA A 489 -13.67 29.49 10.58
CA ALA A 489 -13.82 30.62 11.49
C ALA A 489 -12.44 30.97 12.08
N VAL A 490 -12.07 32.22 12.00
CA VAL A 490 -10.91 32.72 12.71
C VAL A 490 -11.23 32.79 14.22
N PRO A 491 -10.47 32.11 15.10
CA PRO A 491 -10.68 32.17 16.54
C PRO A 491 -10.73 33.62 17.05
N SER A 492 -11.71 33.93 17.92
CA SER A 492 -11.91 35.28 18.43
C SER A 492 -10.86 35.74 19.44
N SER A 493 -10.10 34.80 20.00
CA SER A 493 -8.98 35.05 20.92
C SER A 493 -7.72 34.37 20.36
N GLN A 494 -6.57 34.97 20.62
CA GLN A 494 -5.28 34.35 20.36
C GLN A 494 -4.71 33.80 21.69
N GLY A 495 -3.94 32.73 21.58
CA GLY A 495 -3.08 32.26 22.66
C GLY A 495 -1.64 32.80 22.52
N ASP A 496 -0.77 32.37 23.41
CA ASP A 496 0.63 32.79 23.42
C ASP A 496 1.59 31.62 23.26
N ILE A 497 2.78 31.91 22.76
CA ILE A 497 3.94 31.02 22.81
C ILE A 497 4.73 31.43 24.05
N GLU A 498 4.69 30.60 25.10
CA GLU A 498 5.31 30.91 26.40
C GLU A 498 6.83 30.73 26.38
N LEU A 499 7.32 29.70 25.63
CA LEU A 499 8.73 29.35 25.57
C LEU A 499 9.09 28.84 24.20
N VAL A 500 10.29 29.18 23.73
CA VAL A 500 10.91 28.60 22.53
C VAL A 500 12.30 28.15 22.91
N GLU A 501 12.60 26.88 22.73
CA GLU A 501 13.89 26.25 23.05
C GLU A 501 14.49 25.65 21.78
N GLN A 502 15.78 25.86 21.54
CA GLN A 502 16.54 25.16 20.52
C GLN A 502 16.96 23.80 21.10
N MET A 503 16.36 22.72 20.63
CA MET A 503 16.65 21.39 21.12
C MET A 503 17.87 20.79 20.43
N TYR A 504 17.92 20.89 19.09
CA TYR A 504 19.05 20.43 18.28
C TYR A 504 19.39 21.47 17.21
N VAL A 505 20.65 21.49 16.78
CA VAL A 505 21.15 22.41 15.74
C VAL A 505 21.27 21.67 14.42
N ASP A 506 21.60 20.38 14.47
CA ASP A 506 21.68 19.49 13.34
C ASP A 506 21.20 18.08 13.82
N PRO A 507 20.03 17.61 13.37
CA PRO A 507 19.01 18.37 12.62
C PRO A 507 18.51 19.60 13.37
N TYR A 508 17.94 20.59 12.64
CA TYR A 508 17.41 21.80 13.26
C TYR A 508 16.05 21.53 13.90
N VAL A 509 15.99 21.49 15.22
CA VAL A 509 14.75 21.23 15.98
C VAL A 509 14.53 22.27 17.05
N GLN A 510 13.33 22.88 17.05
CA GLN A 510 12.85 23.78 18.11
C GLN A 510 11.63 23.18 18.81
N LYS A 511 11.57 23.34 20.12
CA LYS A 511 10.38 23.08 20.93
C LYS A 511 9.74 24.42 21.34
N TRP A 512 8.43 24.53 21.12
CA TRP A 512 7.63 25.69 21.51
C TRP A 512 6.55 25.24 22.49
N THR A 513 6.54 25.79 23.70
CA THR A 513 5.46 25.52 24.67
C THR A 513 4.38 26.57 24.51
N LEU A 514 3.15 26.13 24.25
CA LEU A 514 1.99 27.00 24.05
C LEU A 514 1.20 27.22 25.35
N SER A 515 0.50 28.37 25.43
CA SER A 515 -0.26 28.77 26.63
C SER A 515 -1.40 27.81 27.02
N ASN A 516 -1.87 26.97 26.10
CA ASN A 516 -2.88 25.92 26.37
C ASN A 516 -2.24 24.57 26.76
N GLY A 517 -0.90 24.50 26.84
CA GLY A 517 -0.13 23.33 27.26
C GLY A 517 0.38 22.44 26.13
N ILE A 518 -0.02 22.68 24.87
CA ILE A 518 0.52 21.92 23.74
C ILE A 518 2.02 22.19 23.63
N ASP A 519 2.80 21.14 23.50
CA ASP A 519 4.21 21.19 23.11
C ASP A 519 4.29 21.02 21.58
N MET A 520 4.76 22.04 20.88
CA MET A 520 4.98 22.04 19.45
C MET A 520 6.46 21.85 19.14
N TRP A 521 6.76 20.88 18.32
CA TRP A 521 8.10 20.56 17.84
C TRP A 521 8.19 20.91 16.37
N TYR A 522 9.08 21.83 16.03
CA TYR A 522 9.36 22.20 14.66
C TYR A 522 10.72 21.67 14.24
N MET A 523 10.74 20.80 13.27
CA MET A 523 11.92 20.23 12.63
C MET A 523 12.05 20.81 11.23
N ARG A 524 13.15 21.51 10.97
CA ARG A 524 13.39 22.09 9.65
C ARG A 524 14.12 21.09 8.79
N ASP A 525 13.49 20.69 7.69
CA ASP A 525 14.08 19.86 6.66
C ASP A 525 14.31 20.70 5.39
N TYR A 526 15.57 20.95 5.06
CA TYR A 526 15.95 21.77 3.90
C TYR A 526 15.80 21.02 2.57
N LEU A 527 15.54 19.70 2.59
CA LEU A 527 15.35 18.85 1.42
C LEU A 527 13.88 18.63 1.12
N ALA A 528 12.99 19.09 1.99
CA ALA A 528 11.55 18.88 1.88
C ALA A 528 10.89 19.59 0.67
N GLY A 529 11.59 20.52 0.01
CA GLY A 529 10.95 21.36 -0.98
C GLY A 529 9.80 22.16 -0.36
N ASP A 530 8.62 22.08 -0.96
CA ASP A 530 7.41 22.72 -0.47
C ASP A 530 6.57 21.79 0.42
N ASP A 531 6.94 20.52 0.57
CA ASP A 531 6.19 19.53 1.35
C ASP A 531 6.30 19.81 2.86
N ILE A 532 5.16 19.66 3.55
CA ILE A 532 5.05 19.83 5.01
C ILE A 532 4.29 18.64 5.59
N GLY A 533 4.87 17.99 6.61
CA GLY A 533 4.23 16.99 7.45
C GLY A 533 3.83 17.60 8.80
N ILE A 534 2.56 17.42 9.19
CA ILE A 534 2.07 17.85 10.51
C ILE A 534 1.40 16.69 11.22
N TYR A 535 1.79 16.46 12.47
CA TYR A 535 1.24 15.39 13.30
C TYR A 535 0.80 15.93 14.66
N TYR A 536 -0.51 16.01 14.88
CA TYR A 536 -1.08 16.41 16.17
C TYR A 536 -1.58 15.19 16.92
N THR A 537 -1.09 14.96 18.14
CA THR A 537 -1.43 13.78 18.92
C THR A 537 -1.68 14.10 20.40
N SER A 538 -2.46 13.25 21.04
CA SER A 538 -2.74 13.29 22.47
C SER A 538 -2.86 11.86 23.02
N LEU A 539 -2.36 11.63 24.23
CA LEU A 539 -2.55 10.36 24.93
C LEU A 539 -4.02 10.13 25.30
N GLY A 540 -4.40 8.86 25.39
CA GLY A 540 -5.67 8.44 25.94
C GLY A 540 -6.53 7.60 25.00
N GLY A 541 -6.64 7.86 23.74
CA GLY A 541 -7.35 7.05 22.75
C GLY A 541 -8.64 6.41 23.31
N LYS A 542 -8.95 5.19 22.88
CA LYS A 542 -10.08 4.42 23.42
C LYS A 542 -9.94 4.13 24.92
N ALA A 543 -8.71 3.95 25.42
CA ALA A 543 -8.47 3.70 26.85
C ALA A 543 -8.91 4.84 27.78
N ALA A 544 -9.09 6.06 27.24
CA ALA A 544 -9.59 7.21 28.01
C ALA A 544 -11.13 7.27 28.08
N LEU A 545 -11.84 6.40 27.35
CA LEU A 545 -13.29 6.41 27.26
C LEU A 545 -13.93 5.42 28.25
N ASP A 546 -15.18 5.71 28.70
CA ASP A 546 -16.01 4.68 29.32
C ASP A 546 -16.26 3.56 28.27
N PRO A 547 -16.09 2.27 28.59
CA PRO A 547 -16.32 1.18 27.66
C PRO A 547 -17.68 1.19 26.94
N LYS A 548 -18.69 1.84 27.52
CA LYS A 548 -19.99 2.07 26.87
C LYS A 548 -19.90 2.92 25.62
N LEU A 549 -18.86 3.73 25.49
CA LEU A 549 -18.62 4.60 24.32
C LEU A 549 -17.80 3.92 23.23
N TYR A 550 -17.28 2.70 23.42
CA TYR A 550 -16.53 2.00 22.37
C TYR A 550 -17.32 1.83 21.06
N PRO A 551 -18.62 1.48 21.07
CA PRO A 551 -19.38 1.48 19.82
C PRO A 551 -19.44 2.85 19.13
N ALA A 552 -19.48 3.92 19.90
CA ALA A 552 -19.49 5.29 19.34
C ALA A 552 -18.09 5.69 18.85
N SER A 553 -17.01 5.28 19.50
CA SER A 553 -15.64 5.60 19.06
C SER A 553 -15.30 4.97 17.71
N GLU A 554 -15.80 3.77 17.41
CA GLU A 554 -15.63 3.14 16.09
C GLU A 554 -16.31 3.89 14.94
N LEU A 555 -17.38 4.62 15.24
CA LEU A 555 -18.16 5.37 14.24
C LEU A 555 -17.83 6.85 14.19
N ALA A 556 -17.09 7.37 15.20
CA ALA A 556 -17.00 8.81 15.44
C ALA A 556 -16.37 9.57 14.28
N LEU A 557 -15.20 9.13 13.84
CA LEU A 557 -14.44 9.82 12.78
C LEU A 557 -15.19 9.82 11.45
N ALA A 558 -15.72 8.67 11.05
CA ALA A 558 -16.48 8.55 9.81
C ALA A 558 -17.77 9.39 9.84
N ALA A 559 -18.50 9.39 10.98
CA ALA A 559 -19.70 10.17 11.13
C ALA A 559 -19.42 11.69 11.13
N ILE A 560 -18.34 12.13 11.75
CA ILE A 560 -17.89 13.53 11.76
C ILE A 560 -17.42 13.95 10.37
N GLY A 561 -16.54 13.18 9.73
CA GLY A 561 -16.01 13.47 8.40
C GLY A 561 -17.15 13.67 7.39
N ARG A 562 -18.09 12.75 7.33
CA ARG A 562 -19.27 12.86 6.44
C ARG A 562 -20.22 14.01 6.81
N SER A 563 -20.26 14.45 8.06
CA SER A 563 -21.14 15.55 8.51
C SER A 563 -20.49 16.93 8.41
N GLY A 564 -19.16 17.00 8.52
CA GLY A 564 -18.36 18.22 8.39
C GLY A 564 -17.93 18.87 9.70
N VAL A 565 -17.20 19.97 9.58
CA VAL A 565 -16.68 20.77 10.70
C VAL A 565 -16.89 22.27 10.47
N GLY A 566 -17.00 23.03 11.54
CA GLY A 566 -17.18 24.48 11.47
C GLY A 566 -18.38 24.88 10.60
N SER A 567 -18.17 25.69 9.58
CA SER A 567 -19.17 26.07 8.59
C SER A 567 -19.40 25.05 7.50
N PHE A 568 -18.39 24.19 7.22
CA PHE A 568 -18.42 23.23 6.13
C PHE A 568 -19.33 22.03 6.42
N SER A 569 -20.09 21.55 5.43
CA SER A 569 -20.57 20.16 5.37
C SER A 569 -19.40 19.22 5.06
N GLY A 570 -19.58 17.89 5.15
CA GLY A 570 -18.51 16.94 4.81
C GLY A 570 -17.98 17.14 3.40
N THR A 571 -18.87 17.19 2.42
CA THR A 571 -18.51 17.38 1.00
C THR A 571 -17.90 18.75 0.70
N GLU A 572 -18.33 19.80 1.38
CA GLU A 572 -17.72 21.12 1.25
C GLU A 572 -16.31 21.15 1.87
N LEU A 573 -16.11 20.42 2.97
CA LEU A 573 -14.81 20.31 3.62
C LEU A 573 -13.81 19.58 2.70
N ASP A 574 -14.21 18.42 2.20
CA ASP A 574 -13.38 17.63 1.30
C ASP A 574 -12.97 18.44 0.06
N ALA A 575 -13.96 19.08 -0.61
CA ALA A 575 -13.69 19.93 -1.77
C ALA A 575 -12.84 21.18 -1.45
N HIS A 576 -12.89 21.68 -0.21
CA HIS A 576 -12.06 22.81 0.21
C HIS A 576 -10.62 22.37 0.45
N LEU A 577 -10.43 21.27 1.17
CA LEU A 577 -9.11 20.72 1.47
C LEU A 577 -8.41 20.23 0.19
N ASP A 578 -9.13 19.53 -0.69
CA ASP A 578 -8.59 19.10 -2.00
C ASP A 578 -8.10 20.29 -2.85
N ARG A 579 -8.83 21.42 -2.83
CA ARG A 579 -8.46 22.63 -3.58
C ARG A 579 -7.20 23.32 -3.03
N GLU A 580 -6.99 23.24 -1.71
CA GLU A 580 -5.83 23.80 -1.01
C GLU A 580 -4.67 22.78 -0.91
N ASP A 581 -4.80 21.62 -1.59
CA ASP A 581 -3.86 20.49 -1.54
C ASP A 581 -3.50 20.07 -0.11
N ILE A 582 -4.53 19.90 0.72
CA ILE A 582 -4.41 19.49 2.12
C ILE A 582 -4.98 18.09 2.29
N GLN A 583 -4.14 17.12 2.62
CA GLN A 583 -4.57 15.79 3.03
C GLN A 583 -4.72 15.75 4.55
N VAL A 584 -5.81 15.17 5.06
CA VAL A 584 -6.10 15.09 6.48
C VAL A 584 -6.57 13.70 6.89
N TYR A 585 -5.93 13.14 7.93
CA TYR A 585 -6.20 11.79 8.43
C TYR A 585 -6.37 11.81 9.96
N PRO A 586 -7.60 11.99 10.48
CA PRO A 586 -7.87 11.86 11.90
C PRO A 586 -7.89 10.38 12.31
N PHE A 587 -7.40 10.06 13.51
CA PHE A 587 -7.36 8.69 14.03
C PHE A 587 -7.68 8.60 15.53
N ILE A 588 -8.18 7.45 15.97
CA ILE A 588 -8.42 7.08 17.37
C ILE A 588 -7.94 5.65 17.59
N ASP A 589 -6.76 5.50 18.21
CA ASP A 589 -6.21 4.21 18.62
C ASP A 589 -6.56 3.89 20.06
N PHE A 590 -6.04 2.79 20.61
CA PHE A 590 -6.26 2.43 21.98
C PHE A 590 -5.58 3.41 22.95
N THR A 591 -4.30 3.72 22.72
CA THR A 591 -3.48 4.53 23.64
C THR A 591 -3.44 6.02 23.31
N HIS A 592 -3.75 6.40 22.08
CA HIS A 592 -3.66 7.78 21.61
C HIS A 592 -4.67 8.09 20.51
N HIS A 593 -4.80 9.37 20.21
CA HIS A 593 -5.63 9.88 19.11
C HIS A 593 -4.99 11.13 18.52
N GLY A 594 -5.38 11.50 17.32
CA GLY A 594 -4.79 12.67 16.70
C GLY A 594 -5.30 12.97 15.30
N VAL A 595 -4.55 13.83 14.61
CA VAL A 595 -4.78 14.21 13.22
C VAL A 595 -3.42 14.36 12.54
N GLU A 596 -3.26 13.70 11.41
CA GLU A 596 -2.13 13.83 10.51
C GLU A 596 -2.51 14.72 9.33
N PHE A 597 -1.58 15.56 8.87
CA PHE A 597 -1.72 16.35 7.65
C PHE A 597 -0.48 16.21 6.79
N LYS A 598 -0.72 16.10 5.47
CA LYS A 598 0.26 16.36 4.43
C LYS A 598 -0.24 17.55 3.60
N LEU A 599 0.63 18.51 3.33
CA LEU A 599 0.28 19.73 2.62
C LEU A 599 1.52 20.35 1.97
N THR A 600 1.30 21.32 1.08
CA THR A 600 2.35 22.21 0.61
C THR A 600 2.40 23.50 1.43
N SER A 601 3.46 24.28 1.31
CA SER A 601 3.68 25.52 2.08
C SER A 601 2.54 26.52 1.94
N ASN A 602 1.86 26.54 0.80
CA ASN A 602 0.71 27.43 0.54
C ASN A 602 -0.51 27.10 1.40
N GLY A 603 -0.73 25.85 1.79
CA GLY A 603 -1.85 25.38 2.59
C GLY A 603 -1.72 25.58 4.10
N LEU A 604 -0.60 26.10 4.60
CA LEU A 604 -0.28 26.11 6.04
C LEU A 604 -1.32 26.83 6.91
N ALA A 605 -1.81 28.00 6.48
CA ALA A 605 -2.81 28.77 7.23
C ALA A 605 -4.17 28.05 7.30
N GLU A 606 -4.61 27.46 6.19
CA GLU A 606 -5.84 26.70 6.10
C GLU A 606 -5.75 25.40 6.91
N THR A 607 -4.61 24.73 6.92
CA THR A 607 -4.37 23.52 7.74
C THR A 607 -4.49 23.81 9.23
N PHE A 608 -3.91 24.92 9.72
CA PHE A 608 -4.06 25.29 11.12
C PHE A 608 -5.51 25.69 11.48
N ALA A 609 -6.22 26.32 10.54
CA ALA A 609 -7.63 26.62 10.70
C ALA A 609 -8.49 25.34 10.68
N ALA A 610 -8.18 24.37 9.81
CA ALA A 610 -8.81 23.07 9.76
C ALA A 610 -8.59 22.28 11.06
N LEU A 611 -7.35 22.20 11.57
CA LEU A 611 -7.03 21.55 12.84
C LEU A 611 -7.80 22.17 13.99
N ASN A 612 -7.85 23.51 14.07
CA ASN A 612 -8.66 24.20 15.08
C ASN A 612 -10.14 23.81 14.98
N ALA A 613 -10.70 23.78 13.77
CA ALA A 613 -12.11 23.42 13.54
C ALA A 613 -12.40 21.95 13.85
N ILE A 614 -11.51 21.03 13.47
CA ILE A 614 -11.61 19.59 13.79
C ILE A 614 -11.63 19.37 15.29
N VAL A 615 -10.80 20.08 16.04
CA VAL A 615 -10.76 19.95 17.51
C VAL A 615 -11.94 20.62 18.20
N THR A 616 -12.48 21.73 17.67
CA THR A 616 -13.43 22.59 18.42
C THR A 616 -14.86 22.60 17.89
N SER A 617 -15.11 22.21 16.65
CA SER A 617 -16.36 22.58 15.95
C SER A 617 -16.92 21.46 15.04
N VAL A 618 -17.02 20.25 15.55
CA VAL A 618 -17.53 19.10 14.77
C VAL A 618 -19.04 19.13 14.61
N LYS A 619 -19.51 18.57 13.49
CA LYS A 619 -20.93 18.32 13.21
C LYS A 619 -21.20 16.81 13.21
N VAL A 620 -22.40 16.41 13.53
CA VAL A 620 -22.89 15.03 13.41
C VAL A 620 -24.33 15.06 12.93
N SER A 621 -24.56 14.65 11.69
CA SER A 621 -25.90 14.45 11.12
C SER A 621 -26.44 13.07 11.49
N PRO A 622 -27.71 12.96 11.92
CA PRO A 622 -28.35 11.67 12.16
C PRO A 622 -28.37 10.76 10.92
N GLU A 623 -28.56 11.35 9.75
CA GLU A 623 -28.62 10.63 8.48
C GLU A 623 -27.25 10.04 8.12
N GLN A 624 -26.17 10.81 8.28
CA GLN A 624 -24.80 10.34 8.05
C GLN A 624 -24.40 9.26 9.05
N LEU A 625 -24.75 9.45 10.32
CA LEU A 625 -24.51 8.43 11.34
C LEU A 625 -25.23 7.10 11.01
N GLU A 626 -26.44 7.15 10.45
CA GLU A 626 -27.15 5.94 10.08
C GLU A 626 -26.49 5.22 8.88
N ALA A 627 -25.98 5.98 7.90
CA ALA A 627 -25.20 5.43 6.79
C ALA A 627 -23.93 4.74 7.31
N VAL A 628 -23.16 5.40 8.17
CA VAL A 628 -21.94 4.85 8.78
C VAL A 628 -22.21 3.57 9.60
N LYS A 629 -23.33 3.51 10.33
CA LYS A 629 -23.72 2.27 11.03
C LYS A 629 -23.95 1.11 10.07
N GLN A 630 -24.58 1.35 8.92
CA GLN A 630 -24.83 0.32 7.93
C GLN A 630 -23.53 -0.18 7.31
N GLU A 631 -22.62 0.73 7.00
CA GLU A 631 -21.27 0.42 6.49
C GLU A 631 -20.48 -0.46 7.50
N PHE A 632 -20.44 -0.04 8.76
CA PHE A 632 -19.76 -0.79 9.83
C PHE A 632 -20.33 -2.19 10.00
N ILE A 633 -21.67 -2.31 10.01
CA ILE A 633 -22.34 -3.61 10.15
C ILE A 633 -22.03 -4.53 8.96
N GLN A 634 -22.00 -3.99 7.74
CA GLN A 634 -21.63 -4.76 6.56
C GLN A 634 -20.19 -5.26 6.66
N ASN A 635 -19.23 -4.40 6.99
CA ASN A 635 -17.83 -4.79 7.17
C ASN A 635 -17.66 -5.88 8.22
N ARG A 636 -18.36 -5.72 9.36
CA ARG A 636 -18.38 -6.72 10.43
C ARG A 636 -18.95 -8.06 9.96
N ASP A 637 -20.04 -8.04 9.24
CA ASP A 637 -20.72 -9.26 8.81
C ASP A 637 -19.91 -9.97 7.71
N SER A 638 -19.29 -9.24 6.80
CA SER A 638 -18.31 -9.76 5.81
C SER A 638 -17.10 -10.40 6.51
N TYR A 639 -16.53 -9.70 7.50
CA TYR A 639 -15.42 -10.25 8.29
C TYR A 639 -15.79 -11.57 8.97
N LEU A 640 -16.97 -11.66 9.62
CA LEU A 640 -17.43 -12.88 10.29
C LEU A 640 -17.85 -13.99 9.31
N ALA A 641 -18.14 -13.68 8.06
CA ALA A 641 -18.37 -14.69 7.02
C ALA A 641 -17.05 -15.36 6.60
N SER A 642 -15.93 -14.65 6.67
CA SER A 642 -14.62 -15.17 6.28
C SER A 642 -14.06 -16.17 7.32
N PRO A 643 -13.26 -17.17 6.91
CA PRO A 643 -12.58 -18.09 7.83
C PRO A 643 -11.67 -17.37 8.82
N THR A 644 -10.89 -16.42 8.35
CA THR A 644 -9.97 -15.60 9.16
C THR A 644 -10.72 -14.78 10.20
N GLY A 645 -11.85 -14.18 9.82
CA GLY A 645 -12.68 -13.42 10.75
C GLY A 645 -13.31 -14.28 11.84
N GLN A 646 -13.79 -15.49 11.50
CA GLN A 646 -14.30 -16.44 12.47
C GLN A 646 -13.21 -16.90 13.45
N PHE A 647 -12.02 -17.15 12.95
CA PHE A 647 -10.87 -17.56 13.75
C PHE A 647 -10.40 -16.42 14.68
N GLY A 648 -10.22 -15.22 14.15
CA GLY A 648 -9.85 -14.03 14.93
C GLY A 648 -10.88 -13.72 16.02
N TYR A 649 -12.18 -13.79 15.68
CA TYR A 649 -13.24 -13.61 16.66
C TYR A 649 -13.20 -14.64 17.80
N ALA A 650 -12.98 -15.91 17.47
CA ALA A 650 -12.87 -16.97 18.48
C ALA A 650 -11.65 -16.78 19.39
N MET A 651 -10.51 -16.37 18.84
CA MET A 651 -9.30 -16.06 19.60
C MET A 651 -9.51 -14.85 20.53
N ASN A 652 -10.07 -13.76 20.02
CA ASN A 652 -10.32 -12.56 20.80
C ASN A 652 -11.34 -12.80 21.92
N GLN A 653 -12.40 -13.55 21.64
CA GLN A 653 -13.38 -14.00 22.65
C GLN A 653 -12.74 -14.88 23.75
N ASN A 654 -11.67 -15.60 23.47
CA ASN A 654 -10.95 -16.42 24.44
C ASN A 654 -9.93 -15.64 25.27
N THR A 655 -9.47 -14.51 24.79
CA THR A 655 -8.32 -13.78 25.34
C THR A 655 -8.71 -12.51 26.09
N TYR A 656 -9.65 -11.73 25.55
CA TYR A 656 -10.00 -10.41 26.10
C TYR A 656 -11.26 -10.45 26.96
N GLN A 657 -11.37 -9.54 27.93
CA GLN A 657 -12.61 -9.28 28.66
C GLN A 657 -13.70 -8.84 27.68
N ALA A 658 -14.97 -9.07 28.05
CA ALA A 658 -16.11 -8.78 27.16
C ALA A 658 -16.30 -7.28 26.87
N ASP A 659 -15.75 -6.43 27.74
CA ASP A 659 -15.76 -4.97 27.66
C ASP A 659 -14.43 -4.39 27.15
N SER A 660 -13.55 -5.22 26.60
CA SER A 660 -12.34 -4.77 25.91
C SER A 660 -12.69 -4.19 24.54
N ASP A 661 -11.98 -3.15 24.12
CA ASP A 661 -12.03 -2.58 22.77
C ASP A 661 -11.55 -3.56 21.68
N HIS A 662 -10.76 -4.56 22.05
CA HIS A 662 -10.27 -5.62 21.15
C HIS A 662 -11.33 -6.68 20.82
N VAL A 663 -12.52 -6.63 21.43
CA VAL A 663 -13.63 -7.53 21.12
C VAL A 663 -14.52 -6.92 20.04
N LEU A 664 -14.70 -7.64 18.94
CA LEU A 664 -15.56 -7.19 17.84
C LEU A 664 -16.99 -6.88 18.35
N LEU A 665 -17.44 -5.66 18.08
CA LEU A 665 -18.73 -5.18 18.51
C LEU A 665 -19.89 -5.96 17.89
N ASP A 666 -20.97 -6.14 18.65
CA ASP A 666 -22.20 -6.70 18.10
C ASP A 666 -23.02 -5.65 17.35
N SER A 667 -23.75 -6.07 16.31
CA SER A 667 -24.55 -5.17 15.48
C SER A 667 -25.65 -4.43 16.26
N LYS A 668 -26.08 -4.95 17.43
CA LYS A 668 -27.11 -4.28 18.25
C LYS A 668 -26.54 -3.05 18.96
N SER A 669 -25.34 -3.18 19.55
CA SER A 669 -24.67 -2.05 20.19
C SER A 669 -24.39 -0.92 19.19
N VAL A 670 -23.94 -1.26 18.00
CA VAL A 670 -23.70 -0.29 16.91
C VAL A 670 -24.98 0.41 16.50
N LYS A 671 -26.10 -0.30 16.32
CA LYS A 671 -27.40 0.29 15.94
C LYS A 671 -27.93 1.28 16.96
N THR A 672 -27.57 1.18 18.24
CA THR A 672 -28.06 2.04 19.30
C THR A 672 -27.24 3.29 19.53
N VAL A 673 -26.08 3.44 18.88
CA VAL A 673 -25.23 4.63 18.99
C VAL A 673 -26.01 5.90 18.61
N SER A 674 -25.91 6.93 19.44
CA SER A 674 -26.58 8.22 19.27
C SER A 674 -25.59 9.33 18.83
N VAL A 675 -26.12 10.41 18.27
CA VAL A 675 -25.37 11.62 17.94
C VAL A 675 -24.65 12.20 19.17
N GLU A 676 -25.29 12.13 20.32
CA GLU A 676 -24.75 12.65 21.59
C GLU A 676 -23.55 11.83 22.06
N GLU A 677 -23.55 10.51 21.85
CA GLU A 677 -22.41 9.65 22.17
C GLU A 677 -21.22 9.93 21.24
N ILE A 678 -21.43 10.12 19.94
CA ILE A 678 -20.37 10.54 18.99
C ILE A 678 -19.73 11.87 19.45
N LYS A 679 -20.56 12.88 19.77
CA LYS A 679 -20.06 14.18 20.27
C LYS A 679 -19.34 14.04 21.62
N SER A 680 -19.80 13.13 22.48
CA SER A 680 -19.15 12.85 23.75
C SER A 680 -17.78 12.22 23.58
N VAL A 681 -17.62 11.26 22.65
CA VAL A 681 -16.33 10.69 22.28
C VAL A 681 -15.38 11.79 21.81
N HIS A 682 -15.80 12.59 20.86
CA HIS A 682 -14.98 13.68 20.34
C HIS A 682 -14.53 14.65 21.44
N GLN A 683 -15.45 15.11 22.29
CA GLN A 683 -15.12 16.03 23.38
C GLN A 683 -14.20 15.42 24.44
N GLN A 684 -14.36 14.13 24.77
CA GLN A 684 -13.52 13.45 25.74
C GLN A 684 -12.12 13.18 25.22
N LEU A 685 -11.93 13.08 23.91
CA LEU A 685 -10.63 12.89 23.28
C LEU A 685 -10.02 14.25 22.88
N PHE A 686 -10.55 14.88 21.86
CA PHE A 686 -9.98 16.08 21.25
C PHE A 686 -10.16 17.37 22.09
N GLY A 687 -11.14 17.44 22.95
CA GLY A 687 -11.36 18.61 23.84
C GLY A 687 -10.52 18.59 25.12
N GLN A 688 -9.67 17.60 25.34
CA GLN A 688 -8.91 17.43 26.59
C GLN A 688 -7.41 17.43 26.36
N PHE A 689 -6.68 17.96 27.36
CA PHE A 689 -5.22 17.95 27.38
C PHE A 689 -4.70 16.71 28.11
N ARG A 690 -4.00 15.87 27.38
CA ARG A 690 -3.29 14.66 27.90
C ARG A 690 -1.95 14.50 27.21
N ASN A 691 -0.99 15.38 27.50
CA ASN A 691 0.30 15.39 26.82
C ASN A 691 0.17 15.61 25.30
N ASN A 692 -0.58 16.67 24.92
CA ASN A 692 -0.76 16.97 23.50
C ASN A 692 0.54 17.46 22.88
N GLN A 693 0.97 16.79 21.84
CA GLN A 693 2.15 17.09 21.04
C GLN A 693 1.72 17.51 19.62
N LEU A 694 2.43 18.46 19.06
CA LEU A 694 2.32 18.81 17.65
C LEU A 694 3.71 18.77 17.03
N VAL A 695 3.91 17.95 16.02
CA VAL A 695 5.17 17.91 15.26
C VAL A 695 4.92 18.52 13.89
N ILE A 696 5.82 19.37 13.45
CA ILE A 696 5.82 19.99 12.11
C ILE A 696 7.20 19.75 11.51
N VAL A 697 7.23 19.16 10.32
CA VAL A 697 8.46 18.93 9.55
C VAL A 697 8.30 19.61 8.18
N GLY A 698 9.32 20.34 7.76
CA GLY A 698 9.34 21.01 6.46
C GLY A 698 10.28 22.25 6.46
N ASP A 699 10.53 22.81 5.29
CA ASP A 699 11.39 24.02 5.18
C ASP A 699 10.56 25.31 5.32
N ILE A 700 10.17 25.65 6.56
CA ILE A 700 9.37 26.85 6.86
C ILE A 700 10.18 27.84 7.69
N ASP A 701 10.06 29.14 7.42
CA ASP A 701 10.62 30.16 8.31
C ASP A 701 9.81 30.23 9.61
N PRO A 702 10.45 30.03 10.79
CA PRO A 702 9.74 30.13 12.07
C PRO A 702 8.98 31.44 12.29
N SER A 703 9.31 32.52 11.57
CA SER A 703 8.58 33.78 11.65
C SER A 703 7.19 33.71 11.01
N GLU A 704 6.99 32.82 10.05
CA GLU A 704 5.70 32.57 9.38
C GLU A 704 4.80 31.69 10.26
N LEU A 705 5.36 30.74 10.98
CA LEU A 705 4.63 29.88 11.93
C LEU A 705 4.04 30.65 13.11
N LYS A 706 4.80 31.60 13.68
CA LYS A 706 4.43 32.26 14.95
C LYS A 706 3.03 32.88 14.98
N PRO A 707 2.62 33.68 13.98
CA PRO A 707 1.27 34.29 14.00
C PRO A 707 0.17 33.23 13.86
N LEU A 708 0.37 32.18 13.04
CA LEU A 708 -0.60 31.11 12.82
C LEU A 708 -0.76 30.25 14.08
N VAL A 709 0.36 29.87 14.70
CA VAL A 709 0.38 29.12 15.97
C VAL A 709 -0.40 29.85 17.07
N ARG A 710 -0.17 31.17 17.24
CA ARG A 710 -0.92 31.97 18.22
C ARG A 710 -2.40 32.05 17.92
N GLN A 711 -2.75 32.21 16.64
CA GLN A 711 -4.14 32.39 16.21
C GLN A 711 -4.95 31.10 16.32
N TYR A 712 -4.42 30.01 15.85
CA TYR A 712 -5.18 28.78 15.65
C TYR A 712 -4.87 27.68 16.67
N LEU A 713 -3.59 27.48 17.04
CA LEU A 713 -3.17 26.34 17.87
C LEU A 713 -3.19 26.69 19.36
N ALA A 714 -2.53 27.78 19.75
CA ALA A 714 -2.51 28.20 21.15
C ALA A 714 -3.87 28.71 21.67
N SER A 715 -4.82 28.98 20.78
CA SER A 715 -6.20 29.38 21.07
C SER A 715 -7.15 28.21 21.34
N ILE A 716 -6.75 26.97 21.04
CA ILE A 716 -7.58 25.77 21.25
C ILE A 716 -7.88 25.62 22.75
N PRO A 717 -9.17 25.59 23.15
CA PRO A 717 -9.55 25.43 24.54
C PRO A 717 -9.46 23.96 24.96
N LEU A 718 -8.42 23.62 25.74
CA LEU A 718 -8.20 22.26 26.22
C LEU A 718 -8.43 22.17 27.74
N GLU A 719 -9.21 21.18 28.16
CA GLU A 719 -9.42 20.90 29.59
C GLU A 719 -8.42 19.85 30.07
N LYS A 720 -7.73 20.10 31.20
CA LYS A 720 -6.77 19.11 31.74
C LYS A 720 -7.48 17.82 32.15
N ALA A 721 -6.98 16.70 31.69
CA ALA A 721 -7.46 15.38 32.00
C ALA A 721 -6.32 14.44 32.44
N VAL A 722 -6.69 13.36 33.09
CA VAL A 722 -5.73 12.33 33.53
C VAL A 722 -5.39 11.42 32.35
N VAL A 723 -4.11 11.12 32.17
CA VAL A 723 -3.66 10.07 31.26
C VAL A 723 -4.07 8.73 31.87
N PRO A 724 -4.82 7.87 31.14
CA PRO A 724 -5.22 6.56 31.65
C PRO A 724 -4.04 5.59 31.72
N ASP A 725 -4.21 4.53 32.49
CA ASP A 725 -3.31 3.38 32.41
C ASP A 725 -3.63 2.60 31.13
N PHE A 726 -2.62 2.31 30.31
CA PHE A 726 -2.78 1.56 29.06
C PHE A 726 -2.63 0.04 29.30
N ASN A 727 -3.50 -0.51 30.13
CA ASN A 727 -3.51 -1.94 30.42
C ASN A 727 -4.63 -2.62 29.61
N VAL A 728 -4.23 -3.51 28.70
CA VAL A 728 -5.19 -4.33 27.97
C VAL A 728 -5.93 -5.25 28.90
N ALA A 729 -7.26 -5.31 28.77
CA ALA A 729 -8.13 -6.10 29.63
C ALA A 729 -8.13 -7.58 29.22
N TYR A 730 -7.05 -8.30 29.54
CA TYR A 730 -6.98 -9.74 29.35
C TYR A 730 -7.80 -10.50 30.38
N LYS A 731 -8.31 -11.67 29.96
CA LYS A 731 -8.89 -12.66 30.88
C LYS A 731 -8.12 -13.96 30.87
N GLN A 732 -8.27 -14.77 31.89
CA GLN A 732 -7.72 -16.12 31.81
C GLN A 732 -8.45 -16.88 30.69
N PRO A 733 -7.74 -17.44 29.70
CA PRO A 733 -8.35 -18.17 28.62
C PRO A 733 -9.20 -19.31 29.13
N SER A 734 -10.43 -19.42 28.65
CA SER A 734 -11.31 -20.55 29.00
C SER A 734 -10.81 -21.86 28.39
N LYS A 735 -9.98 -21.75 27.33
CA LYS A 735 -9.36 -22.87 26.62
C LYS A 735 -7.88 -22.55 26.40
N ALA A 736 -7.00 -23.48 26.77
CA ALA A 736 -5.59 -23.43 26.45
C ALA A 736 -5.32 -23.72 24.96
N ARG A 737 -6.30 -24.28 24.26
CA ARG A 737 -6.28 -24.57 22.83
C ARG A 737 -7.63 -24.23 22.21
N ILE A 738 -7.65 -23.48 21.15
CA ILE A 738 -8.77 -23.30 20.24
C ILE A 738 -8.56 -24.20 19.04
N ASP A 739 -9.56 -24.96 18.67
CA ASP A 739 -9.58 -25.79 17.47
C ASP A 739 -10.89 -25.48 16.74
N LEU A 740 -10.82 -24.74 15.65
CA LEU A 740 -11.97 -24.25 14.90
C LEU A 740 -11.98 -24.91 13.51
N SER A 741 -13.10 -25.52 13.14
CA SER A 741 -13.32 -26.02 11.78
C SER A 741 -14.26 -25.10 11.03
N VAL A 742 -13.80 -24.51 9.93
CA VAL A 742 -14.58 -23.61 9.06
C VAL A 742 -14.75 -24.21 7.67
N ASN A 743 -15.83 -23.84 6.97
CA ASN A 743 -16.21 -24.51 5.71
C ASN A 743 -15.28 -24.24 4.53
N THR A 744 -14.73 -23.05 4.46
CA THR A 744 -14.07 -22.51 3.27
C THR A 744 -12.55 -22.58 3.36
N ALA A 745 -11.97 -22.98 4.49
CA ALA A 745 -10.52 -23.14 4.62
C ALA A 745 -10.06 -24.48 4.04
N ASN A 746 -9.30 -24.45 2.96
CA ASN A 746 -8.64 -25.64 2.40
C ASN A 746 -7.27 -25.93 3.05
N SER A 747 -6.84 -25.08 3.96
CA SER A 747 -5.58 -25.14 4.70
C SER A 747 -5.82 -25.18 6.20
N THR A 748 -4.78 -25.51 6.96
CA THR A 748 -4.78 -25.39 8.42
C THR A 748 -3.87 -24.24 8.81
N GLU A 749 -4.42 -23.27 9.52
CA GLU A 749 -3.61 -22.22 10.15
C GLU A 749 -3.34 -22.62 11.61
N TYR A 750 -2.06 -22.59 11.99
CA TYR A 750 -1.62 -22.72 13.37
C TYR A 750 -1.06 -21.40 13.86
N MET A 751 -1.54 -20.95 15.02
CA MET A 751 -1.09 -19.70 15.62
C MET A 751 -0.87 -19.89 17.13
N LEU A 752 0.38 -19.74 17.56
CA LEU A 752 0.73 -19.63 18.96
C LEU A 752 0.62 -18.16 19.38
N ARG A 753 -0.24 -17.85 20.34
CA ARG A 753 -0.28 -16.54 20.98
C ARG A 753 0.46 -16.60 22.31
N VAL A 754 1.37 -15.64 22.53
CA VAL A 754 2.18 -15.52 23.74
C VAL A 754 1.93 -14.18 24.39
N ILE A 755 1.38 -14.18 25.63
CA ILE A 755 1.06 -12.98 26.38
C ILE A 755 1.90 -12.96 27.64
N ALA A 756 2.74 -11.92 27.79
CA ALA A 756 3.49 -11.64 29.00
C ALA A 756 2.95 -10.37 29.65
N GLU A 757 2.08 -10.57 30.66
CA GLU A 757 1.46 -9.47 31.41
C GLU A 757 2.43 -8.87 32.43
N PRO A 758 2.29 -7.56 32.76
CA PRO A 758 3.07 -6.94 33.83
C PRO A 758 2.92 -7.69 35.15
N SER A 759 4.03 -7.88 35.85
CA SER A 759 4.02 -8.57 37.13
C SER A 759 5.05 -7.97 38.08
N GLU A 760 4.63 -7.47 39.24
CA GLU A 760 5.52 -7.01 40.29
C GLU A 760 6.42 -8.13 40.83
N GLN A 761 5.94 -9.38 40.79
CA GLN A 761 6.67 -10.54 41.32
C GLN A 761 7.81 -10.98 40.38
N THR A 762 7.63 -10.85 39.08
CA THR A 762 8.62 -11.24 38.06
C THR A 762 9.40 -10.05 37.50
N GLY A 763 8.97 -8.82 37.79
CA GLY A 763 9.54 -7.60 37.18
C GLY A 763 9.28 -7.50 35.67
N ILE A 764 8.34 -8.27 35.15
CA ILE A 764 7.95 -8.22 33.72
C ILE A 764 7.13 -6.94 33.53
N VAL A 765 7.67 -6.02 32.73
CA VAL A 765 6.96 -4.87 32.17
C VAL A 765 7.54 -4.67 30.78
N ARG A 766 6.68 -4.41 29.79
CA ARG A 766 7.15 -4.02 28.46
C ARG A 766 7.95 -2.72 28.58
N GLY A 767 9.11 -2.67 27.95
CA GLY A 767 9.98 -1.52 28.02
C GLY A 767 9.36 -0.28 27.38
N GLN A 768 9.80 0.88 27.86
CA GLN A 768 9.24 2.18 27.50
C GLN A 768 10.35 3.16 27.05
N THR A 769 11.40 2.65 26.43
CA THR A 769 12.49 3.46 25.87
C THR A 769 12.68 3.12 24.39
N ALA A 770 13.29 4.03 23.63
CA ALA A 770 13.66 3.76 22.23
C ALA A 770 14.45 2.46 22.06
N LYS A 771 15.40 2.19 23.01
CA LYS A 771 16.16 0.94 23.01
C LYS A 771 15.25 -0.29 23.15
N ASP A 772 14.21 -0.21 23.99
CA ASP A 772 13.27 -1.33 24.17
C ASP A 772 12.44 -1.59 22.89
N ILE A 773 12.00 -0.52 22.22
CA ILE A 773 11.27 -0.61 20.94
C ILE A 773 12.17 -1.24 19.88
N PHE A 774 13.40 -0.74 19.74
CA PHE A 774 14.38 -1.31 18.79
C PHE A 774 14.68 -2.79 19.07
N MET A 775 14.76 -3.18 20.34
CA MET A 775 14.96 -4.58 20.71
C MET A 775 13.77 -5.46 20.32
N GLU A 776 12.53 -4.97 20.40
CA GLU A 776 11.34 -5.71 19.96
C GLU A 776 11.33 -5.88 18.44
N ASP A 777 11.62 -4.82 17.70
CA ASP A 777 11.69 -4.86 16.23
C ASP A 777 12.79 -5.81 15.73
N MET A 778 13.98 -5.75 16.37
CA MET A 778 15.07 -6.70 16.09
C MET A 778 14.70 -8.14 16.44
N LEU A 779 13.96 -8.34 17.53
CA LEU A 779 13.52 -9.68 17.94
C LEU A 779 12.50 -10.28 16.94
N GLN A 780 11.61 -9.45 16.40
CA GLN A 780 10.66 -9.89 15.37
C GLN A 780 11.41 -10.40 14.15
N ARG A 781 12.36 -9.63 13.60
CA ARG A 781 13.21 -10.01 12.46
C ARG A 781 13.97 -11.31 12.70
N LEU A 782 14.66 -11.36 13.82
CA LEU A 782 15.42 -12.56 14.23
C LEU A 782 14.51 -13.80 14.35
N LEU A 783 13.31 -13.64 14.89
CA LEU A 783 12.38 -14.76 15.04
C LEU A 783 11.83 -15.21 13.69
N VAL A 784 11.48 -14.30 12.81
CA VAL A 784 11.05 -14.61 11.43
C VAL A 784 12.16 -15.35 10.69
N THR A 785 13.39 -14.85 10.71
CA THR A 785 14.56 -15.52 10.10
C THR A 785 14.72 -16.96 10.60
N ARG A 786 14.55 -17.21 11.91
CA ARG A 786 14.62 -18.58 12.47
C ARG A 786 13.45 -19.47 12.03
N LEU A 787 12.25 -18.90 11.92
CA LEU A 787 11.07 -19.61 11.44
C LEU A 787 11.25 -20.00 9.97
N ASP A 788 11.68 -19.09 9.14
CA ASP A 788 11.97 -19.36 7.72
C ASP A 788 13.02 -20.44 7.57
N ALA A 789 14.18 -20.31 8.22
CA ALA A 789 15.24 -21.29 8.13
C ALA A 789 14.80 -22.70 8.56
N TYR A 790 13.95 -22.82 9.58
CA TYR A 790 13.56 -24.14 10.06
C TYR A 790 12.26 -24.67 9.44
N ILE A 791 11.20 -23.84 9.37
CA ILE A 791 9.86 -24.29 8.92
C ILE A 791 9.75 -24.32 7.40
N ARG A 792 10.24 -23.26 6.72
CA ARG A 792 10.23 -23.17 5.27
C ARG A 792 11.37 -24.02 4.67
N GLU A 793 12.62 -23.74 5.06
CA GLU A 793 13.79 -24.29 4.40
C GLU A 793 14.10 -25.74 4.82
N ASP A 794 14.16 -26.04 6.12
CA ASP A 794 14.50 -27.39 6.59
C ASP A 794 13.35 -28.37 6.46
N LEU A 795 12.12 -27.94 6.77
CA LEU A 795 10.95 -28.81 6.88
C LEU A 795 9.99 -28.71 5.69
N SER A 796 10.05 -27.67 4.89
CA SER A 796 9.14 -27.39 3.78
C SER A 796 7.65 -27.52 4.17
N LEU A 797 7.29 -26.97 5.34
CA LEU A 797 5.94 -27.08 5.89
C LEU A 797 5.07 -25.89 5.50
N ASP A 798 5.65 -24.71 5.41
CA ASP A 798 4.97 -23.47 5.05
C ASP A 798 5.84 -22.62 4.12
N TYR A 799 5.18 -21.79 3.32
CA TYR A 799 5.84 -20.83 2.44
C TYR A 799 6.29 -19.58 3.20
N SER A 800 5.48 -19.07 4.12
CA SER A 800 5.72 -17.82 4.83
C SER A 800 5.28 -17.90 6.30
N PRO A 801 6.05 -18.59 7.16
CA PRO A 801 5.78 -18.58 8.59
C PRO A 801 6.04 -17.17 9.15
N TYR A 802 5.28 -16.76 10.16
CA TYR A 802 5.28 -15.39 10.64
C TYR A 802 5.40 -15.26 12.14
N ALA A 803 5.92 -14.11 12.58
CA ALA A 803 5.88 -13.67 13.97
C ALA A 803 5.73 -12.14 14.02
N TYR A 804 4.84 -11.66 14.90
CA TYR A 804 4.67 -10.22 15.13
C TYR A 804 4.13 -9.91 16.52
N CYS A 805 4.46 -8.72 17.02
CA CYS A 805 3.92 -8.15 18.25
C CYS A 805 2.66 -7.33 17.93
N VAL A 806 1.59 -7.51 18.73
CA VAL A 806 0.35 -6.72 18.61
C VAL A 806 0.18 -5.70 19.73
N SER A 807 1.13 -5.61 20.66
CA SER A 807 1.10 -4.62 21.71
C SER A 807 1.31 -3.22 21.12
N GLN A 808 0.44 -2.29 21.50
CA GLN A 808 0.54 -0.89 21.06
C GLN A 808 1.55 -0.10 21.92
N ASP A 809 1.96 1.05 21.44
CA ASP A 809 2.80 1.97 22.19
C ASP A 809 2.13 2.37 23.51
N GLY A 810 2.91 2.46 24.57
CA GLY A 810 2.41 2.71 25.92
C GLY A 810 1.78 1.50 26.63
N ASP A 811 1.44 0.39 25.92
CA ASP A 811 1.00 -0.86 26.58
C ASP A 811 2.17 -1.48 27.37
N THR A 812 1.87 -1.95 28.55
CA THR A 812 2.84 -2.58 29.45
C THR A 812 2.95 -4.09 29.30
N SER A 813 2.11 -4.71 28.48
CA SER A 813 2.10 -6.14 28.16
C SER A 813 2.84 -6.42 26.87
N HIS A 814 3.43 -7.60 26.73
CA HIS A 814 3.85 -8.15 25.45
C HIS A 814 2.81 -9.14 24.96
N ASP A 815 2.33 -8.98 23.73
CA ASP A 815 1.37 -9.88 23.09
C ASP A 815 1.87 -10.23 21.68
N TRP A 816 2.24 -11.48 21.48
CA TRP A 816 2.90 -11.95 20.27
C TRP A 816 2.11 -13.08 19.62
N PHE A 817 2.06 -13.03 18.28
CA PHE A 817 1.61 -14.13 17.45
C PHE A 817 2.77 -14.74 16.69
N ILE A 818 2.79 -16.08 16.63
CA ILE A 818 3.75 -16.89 15.86
C ILE A 818 2.95 -17.95 15.16
N GLY A 819 2.99 -18.00 13.84
CA GLY A 819 2.11 -18.85 13.09
C GLY A 819 2.61 -19.33 11.75
N ALA A 820 1.80 -20.20 11.12
CA ALA A 820 2.07 -20.77 9.82
C ALA A 820 0.77 -21.30 9.20
N LEU A 821 0.68 -21.23 7.86
CA LEU A 821 -0.41 -21.77 7.07
C LEU A 821 0.03 -23.05 6.37
N ILE A 822 -0.54 -24.19 6.74
CA ILE A 822 0.00 -25.50 6.40
C ILE A 822 -1.03 -26.46 5.79
N ASP A 823 -0.55 -27.53 5.16
CA ASP A 823 -1.38 -28.67 4.77
C ASP A 823 -2.01 -29.30 6.02
N PRO A 824 -3.31 -29.57 6.05
CA PRO A 824 -4.01 -30.15 7.20
C PRO A 824 -3.36 -31.42 7.77
N LYS A 825 -2.71 -32.23 6.93
CA LYS A 825 -1.97 -33.45 7.35
C LYS A 825 -0.73 -33.16 8.19
N ASN A 826 -0.23 -31.95 8.19
CA ASN A 826 0.99 -31.53 8.88
C ASN A 826 0.72 -30.76 10.19
N ALA A 827 -0.55 -30.62 10.59
CA ALA A 827 -0.94 -29.82 11.76
C ALA A 827 -0.19 -30.15 13.06
N ASP A 828 0.13 -31.43 13.29
CA ASP A 828 0.88 -31.84 14.48
C ASP A 828 2.38 -31.55 14.36
N LYS A 829 2.91 -31.46 13.13
CA LYS A 829 4.32 -31.18 12.89
C LYS A 829 4.66 -29.72 13.12
N ILE A 830 3.76 -28.79 12.71
CA ILE A 830 4.02 -27.36 12.84
C ILE A 830 4.05 -26.93 14.32
N GLU A 831 3.18 -27.49 15.14
CA GLU A 831 3.19 -27.23 16.58
C GLU A 831 4.55 -27.57 17.20
N VAL A 832 5.08 -28.76 16.85
CA VAL A 832 6.41 -29.20 17.32
C VAL A 832 7.53 -28.32 16.76
N ALA A 833 7.41 -27.86 15.50
CA ALA A 833 8.41 -27.03 14.86
C ALA A 833 8.49 -25.64 15.52
N ILE A 834 7.35 -24.98 15.75
CA ILE A 834 7.29 -23.69 16.44
C ILE A 834 7.77 -23.81 17.89
N ASP A 835 7.32 -24.85 18.62
CA ASP A 835 7.81 -25.12 19.98
C ASP A 835 9.35 -25.29 20.03
N LYS A 836 9.94 -25.92 18.99
CA LYS A 836 11.40 -26.06 18.86
C LYS A 836 12.08 -24.73 18.61
N VAL A 837 11.58 -23.89 17.65
CA VAL A 837 12.17 -22.58 17.34
C VAL A 837 12.18 -21.70 18.61
N ILE A 838 11.05 -21.63 19.32
CA ILE A 838 10.97 -20.91 20.60
C ILE A 838 11.91 -21.52 21.66
N GLY A 839 12.00 -22.85 21.74
CA GLY A 839 12.92 -23.53 22.65
C GLY A 839 14.39 -23.25 22.34
N ASP A 840 14.75 -23.12 21.08
CA ASP A 840 16.11 -22.74 20.65
C ASP A 840 16.37 -21.26 20.89
N LEU A 841 15.38 -20.39 20.66
CA LEU A 841 15.46 -18.96 20.99
C LEU A 841 15.73 -18.74 22.49
N LEU A 842 15.06 -19.47 23.36
CA LEU A 842 15.25 -19.42 24.81
C LEU A 842 16.65 -19.88 25.29
N LYS A 843 17.40 -20.63 24.46
CA LYS A 843 18.81 -20.98 24.75
C LYS A 843 19.75 -19.81 24.51
N GLY A 844 19.29 -18.81 23.76
CA GLY A 844 19.97 -17.55 23.51
C GLY A 844 20.11 -17.21 22.03
N VAL A 845 20.40 -15.94 21.77
CA VAL A 845 20.69 -15.38 20.47
C VAL A 845 22.21 -15.22 20.27
N SER A 846 22.68 -15.24 19.04
CA SER A 846 24.08 -15.01 18.71
C SER A 846 24.37 -13.53 18.45
N ASN A 847 25.65 -13.13 18.47
CA ASN A 847 26.04 -11.78 18.10
C ASN A 847 25.86 -11.52 16.59
N ASP A 848 25.92 -12.54 15.76
CA ASP A 848 25.73 -12.42 14.31
C ASP A 848 24.26 -12.14 13.98
N GLU A 849 23.32 -12.83 14.62
CA GLU A 849 21.88 -12.56 14.48
C GLU A 849 21.52 -11.14 14.94
N ILE A 850 22.10 -10.67 16.06
CA ILE A 850 21.86 -9.30 16.54
C ILE A 850 22.38 -8.28 15.53
N ARG A 851 23.57 -8.53 14.96
CA ARG A 851 24.16 -7.64 13.98
C ARG A 851 23.34 -7.58 12.69
N ALA A 852 22.86 -8.73 12.20
CA ALA A 852 22.01 -8.80 11.01
C ALA A 852 20.68 -8.06 11.23
N ALA A 853 19.95 -8.40 12.30
CA ALA A 853 18.70 -7.72 12.64
C ALA A 853 18.88 -6.21 12.87
N GLY A 854 20.01 -5.81 13.45
CA GLY A 854 20.33 -4.39 13.65
C GLY A 854 20.56 -3.64 12.34
N LYS A 855 21.25 -4.24 11.38
CA LYS A 855 21.44 -3.63 10.04
C LYS A 855 20.12 -3.53 9.26
N GLN A 856 19.28 -4.56 9.33
CA GLN A 856 17.95 -4.51 8.73
C GLN A 856 17.10 -3.41 9.36
N LEU A 857 17.17 -3.23 10.66
CA LEU A 857 16.49 -2.13 11.34
C LEU A 857 17.04 -0.76 10.93
N GLU A 858 18.37 -0.61 10.83
CA GLU A 858 18.99 0.63 10.33
C GLU A 858 18.48 1.00 8.92
N ALA A 859 18.34 0.03 8.04
CA ALA A 859 17.84 0.24 6.68
C ALA A 859 16.39 0.75 6.63
N ASP A 860 15.52 0.29 7.54
CA ASP A 860 14.12 0.74 7.62
C ASP A 860 13.97 2.22 8.00
N PHE A 861 14.99 2.82 8.61
CA PHE A 861 14.95 4.24 8.96
C PHE A 861 15.53 5.14 7.86
N THR A 862 16.09 4.59 6.79
CA THR A 862 16.59 5.37 5.64
C THR A 862 15.49 6.21 4.97
N PRO A 863 14.23 5.71 4.79
CA PRO A 863 13.16 6.52 4.23
C PRO A 863 12.78 7.76 5.04
N LEU A 864 13.16 7.84 6.33
CA LEU A 864 12.92 9.04 7.15
C LEU A 864 13.70 10.26 6.65
N ASP A 865 14.75 10.06 5.89
CA ASP A 865 15.53 11.17 5.34
C ASP A 865 14.82 11.83 4.14
N THR A 866 13.74 11.21 3.62
CA THR A 866 13.05 11.66 2.40
C THR A 866 11.57 12.01 2.59
N SER A 867 10.89 11.50 3.65
CA SER A 867 9.45 11.72 3.89
C SER A 867 9.20 12.60 5.11
N VAL A 868 8.73 13.83 4.91
CA VAL A 868 8.35 14.76 5.99
C VAL A 868 7.20 14.23 6.86
N VAL A 869 6.29 13.43 6.28
CA VAL A 869 5.16 12.84 7.00
C VAL A 869 5.64 11.72 7.91
N ASP A 870 6.51 10.84 7.40
CA ASP A 870 7.10 9.76 8.19
C ASP A 870 7.98 10.32 9.32
N GLN A 871 8.80 11.33 9.04
CA GLN A 871 9.57 12.04 10.07
C GLN A 871 8.65 12.60 11.16
N ALA A 872 7.54 13.28 10.78
CA ALA A 872 6.59 13.86 11.73
C ALA A 872 5.92 12.76 12.58
N TRP A 873 5.55 11.63 11.96
CA TRP A 873 4.95 10.49 12.65
C TRP A 873 5.91 9.84 13.66
N PHE A 874 7.13 9.50 13.25
CA PHE A 874 8.11 8.87 14.14
C PHE A 874 8.49 9.79 15.30
N VAL A 875 8.76 11.06 15.03
CA VAL A 875 9.08 12.04 16.07
C VAL A 875 7.90 12.19 17.04
N SER A 876 6.67 12.31 16.53
CA SER A 876 5.46 12.40 17.36
C SER A 876 5.28 11.17 18.25
N ARG A 877 5.45 9.97 17.71
CA ARG A 877 5.38 8.69 18.43
C ARG A 877 6.36 8.66 19.62
N TYR A 878 7.61 9.03 19.38
CA TYR A 878 8.66 8.98 20.39
C TYR A 878 8.50 10.07 21.45
N LEU A 879 8.00 11.24 21.08
CA LEU A 879 7.68 12.32 22.02
C LEU A 879 6.45 12.01 22.88
N LEU A 880 5.38 11.48 22.25
CA LEU A 880 4.12 11.21 22.91
C LEU A 880 4.29 10.18 24.05
N HIS A 881 5.09 9.15 23.81
CA HIS A 881 5.32 8.06 24.74
C HIS A 881 6.61 8.20 25.57
N ASP A 882 7.32 9.33 25.44
CA ASP A 882 8.57 9.63 26.18
C ASP A 882 9.66 8.56 25.95
N TYR A 883 9.77 8.03 24.72
CA TYR A 883 10.77 7.02 24.38
C TYR A 883 12.19 7.59 24.22
N GLY A 884 12.31 8.89 23.95
CA GLY A 884 13.57 9.59 23.68
C GLY A 884 13.86 9.72 22.20
N VAL A 885 13.59 10.92 21.65
CA VAL A 885 13.71 11.20 20.21
C VAL A 885 15.14 11.17 19.69
N GLU A 886 16.14 11.30 20.56
CA GLU A 886 17.56 11.23 20.21
C GLU A 886 17.96 9.94 19.50
N ALA A 887 17.20 8.86 19.74
CA ALA A 887 17.42 7.58 19.10
C ALA A 887 17.12 7.62 17.59
N LEU A 888 16.17 8.45 17.17
CA LEU A 888 15.81 8.63 15.76
C LEU A 888 16.88 9.40 14.99
N PHE A 889 17.58 10.33 15.64
CA PHE A 889 18.68 11.09 15.03
C PHE A 889 19.99 10.33 14.98
N ASN A 890 20.09 9.19 15.66
CA ASN A 890 21.27 8.33 15.63
C ASN A 890 20.90 6.86 15.84
N VAL A 891 20.14 6.32 14.91
CA VAL A 891 19.64 4.93 14.90
C VAL A 891 20.78 3.95 15.10
N LYS A 892 21.86 4.09 14.35
CA LYS A 892 23.05 3.24 14.43
C LYS A 892 23.68 3.19 15.84
N ALA A 893 23.74 4.32 16.54
CA ALA A 893 24.27 4.33 17.91
C ALA A 893 23.34 3.59 18.88
N THR A 894 22.02 3.73 18.72
CA THR A 894 21.03 3.02 19.55
C THR A 894 21.09 1.52 19.28
N VAL A 895 21.11 1.08 18.02
CA VAL A 895 21.29 -0.32 17.63
C VAL A 895 22.56 -0.91 18.22
N ASN A 896 23.69 -0.22 18.05
CA ASN A 896 24.99 -0.67 18.58
C ASN A 896 25.05 -0.72 20.13
N SER A 897 24.14 -0.05 20.83
CA SER A 897 24.02 -0.12 22.28
C SER A 897 23.33 -1.38 22.80
N ILE A 898 22.66 -2.14 21.90
CA ILE A 898 21.90 -3.35 22.23
C ILE A 898 22.86 -4.52 22.35
N SER A 899 22.96 -5.07 23.53
CA SER A 899 23.83 -6.22 23.81
C SER A 899 23.11 -7.56 23.67
N ARG A 900 23.89 -8.63 23.50
CA ARG A 900 23.36 -9.99 23.54
C ARG A 900 22.61 -10.30 24.84
N GLU A 901 23.07 -9.73 25.96
CA GLU A 901 22.42 -9.93 27.26
C GLU A 901 21.05 -9.26 27.28
N ASP A 902 20.92 -8.04 26.76
CA ASP A 902 19.65 -7.32 26.64
C ASP A 902 18.63 -8.15 25.85
N MET A 903 19.02 -8.64 24.67
CA MET A 903 18.17 -9.47 23.80
C MET A 903 17.76 -10.78 24.47
N ASN A 904 18.69 -11.47 25.14
CA ASN A 904 18.36 -12.69 25.86
C ASN A 904 17.40 -12.45 27.04
N GLN A 905 17.53 -11.32 27.75
CA GLN A 905 16.58 -10.93 28.79
C GLN A 905 15.20 -10.63 28.21
N LEU A 906 15.11 -9.96 27.08
CA LEU A 906 13.84 -9.70 26.37
C LEU A 906 13.18 -11.03 25.97
N VAL A 907 13.93 -11.96 25.35
CA VAL A 907 13.44 -13.29 24.96
C VAL A 907 12.88 -14.07 26.19
N GLN A 908 13.62 -14.06 27.32
CA GLN A 908 13.13 -14.72 28.54
C GLN A 908 11.90 -14.06 29.12
N ARG A 909 11.80 -12.73 29.02
CA ARG A 909 10.62 -11.96 29.45
C ARG A 909 9.39 -12.32 28.64
N ILE A 910 9.49 -12.42 27.31
CA ILE A 910 8.36 -12.67 26.41
C ILE A 910 8.00 -14.15 26.36
N PHE A 911 8.97 -15.05 26.17
CA PHE A 911 8.72 -16.45 25.86
C PHE A 911 8.97 -17.42 27.02
N GLY A 912 9.42 -16.92 28.16
CA GLY A 912 9.74 -17.71 29.35
C GLY A 912 8.55 -18.41 29.98
N GLU A 913 8.77 -19.08 31.14
CA GLU A 913 7.75 -19.89 31.83
C GLU A 913 6.59 -19.06 32.42
N ASN A 914 6.80 -17.76 32.65
CA ASN A 914 5.78 -16.87 33.23
C ASN A 914 4.79 -16.34 32.21
N SER A 915 5.02 -16.54 30.91
CA SER A 915 4.15 -16.08 29.84
C SER A 915 3.03 -17.06 29.60
N ARG A 916 1.86 -16.52 29.29
CA ARG A 916 0.68 -17.29 28.91
C ARG A 916 0.77 -17.70 27.46
N LYS A 917 0.63 -18.97 27.16
CA LYS A 917 0.67 -19.53 25.81
C LYS A 917 -0.69 -20.12 25.45
N VAL A 918 -1.28 -19.66 24.36
CA VAL A 918 -2.55 -20.16 23.82
C VAL A 918 -2.30 -20.68 22.42
N LYS A 919 -2.63 -21.95 22.19
CA LYS A 919 -2.50 -22.59 20.88
C LYS A 919 -3.82 -22.45 20.14
N ASN A 920 -3.78 -21.90 18.93
CA ASN A 920 -4.96 -21.68 18.12
C ASN A 920 -4.78 -22.40 16.79
N ILE A 921 -5.80 -23.15 16.36
CA ILE A 921 -5.79 -23.90 15.11
C ILE A 921 -7.10 -23.67 14.38
N MET A 922 -7.02 -23.27 13.14
CA MET A 922 -8.11 -23.23 12.19
C MET A 922 -7.93 -24.37 11.17
N ARG A 923 -8.98 -25.16 10.95
CA ARG A 923 -8.96 -26.31 10.05
C ARG A 923 -10.08 -26.23 9.01
N PRO A 924 -9.92 -26.85 7.83
CA PRO A 924 -11.05 -27.13 6.97
C PRO A 924 -12.05 -28.03 7.68
N LYS A 925 -13.34 -27.93 7.35
CA LYS A 925 -14.34 -28.95 7.74
C LYS A 925 -14.02 -30.23 6.99
N ALA A 926 -14.12 -31.38 7.74
CA ALA A 926 -13.92 -32.70 7.19
C ALA A 926 -15.04 -33.10 6.22
#